data_50c33c3a0556a13e816cb25594ae99c0
#
_entry.id   50c33c3a0556a13e816cb25594ae99c0
#
_cell.length_a   1.000
_cell.length_b   1.000
_cell.length_c   1.000
_cell.angle_alpha   90.00
_cell.angle_beta   90.00
_cell.angle_gamma   90.00
#
_symmetry.space_group_name_H-M   'P 1'
#
loop_
_entity.id
_entity.type
_entity.pdbx_description
1 polymer ?
#
loop_
_entity_poly.entity_id
_entity_poly.type
_entity_poly.pdbx_seq_one_letter_code
_entity_poly.pdbx_strand_id
1 'polypeptide(L)'
;MFGSKKDLKQWNKSRNETRKNLSGATRTRIRGPGDGRQTTPGNNVTFQRLSVAGIHVTGVPLDDLERAASTLIDALALRRDYMEISGQAFPETLAYYLTHRESPPKDLQHDDVIDLSRAVIKFDDAAEEQCVILKTCSSEDLALLQNLDLSSWPHSVTRFSLPGTLSTIFPGQHRGSCDSQEDFSGNEQLQSEDPWAGPQPADRHYVCRWKRGVVHVYRSAADASDHRPLRYRYLPFEKYVEDMARLTAMISDGPLKSFCYRRLSYLSSKYKMHVLLNELHELALQKAVPHRDFYNVRKVDTHIHAASCMNQKHLLRFIKRTLRSQPGAVVALSLGRPMTLKSVFEEMQLDAYDLNVDILDVHADRNTFHRFDKFNAKYNPVGESRLREVFLKTDNYMNGTYFASIIKEVMSDFEENKYTYAEPRLSIYCKSAAEWGKLASWAIRHQVHSPHMRWLVQVPRLYDIYRINKLLKNFQEFLNNLFDPLFKVSVDPNTNTELHKFLTHVIGFDSVDDESKPENPNLTENMKSPEEWDDEENPPYAYYLYYMYANMVTLNQLRKEQGLNTFVLRPHCGEAGPPVHLCAGFLLAENISHGLMLRKVPALQYIYYLAQIFIAMSPLSNNSLFLRYHRNPLPDYHARGLRVTLSTDDPLQFHYTKEPLMEEYSVAAQAWKLSACDMCELARNSVIMSGFSHEMKQRWVGQHYERPGAPGNDITRTNVPDVRLEYRHETLVDELDNLFQKTMAGQNPQ
;
A
#
# COMPACT_ATOMS: atom_id res chain seq x y z
N MET A 1 18.73 8.96 -40.46
CA MET A 1 19.20 9.18 -41.86
C MET A 1 20.62 8.65 -41.93
N PHE A 2 20.81 7.46 -42.44
CA PHE A 2 22.15 6.88 -42.70
C PHE A 2 22.44 7.04 -44.19
N GLY A 3 23.39 7.91 -44.48
CA GLY A 3 23.74 8.20 -45.85
C GLY A 3 24.95 7.39 -46.31
N SER A 4 24.83 6.20 -46.69
CA SER A 4 25.49 5.37 -47.68
C SER A 4 25.82 3.94 -47.21
N LYS A 5 25.80 3.00 -48.14
CA LYS A 5 26.19 1.58 -47.91
C LYS A 5 27.63 1.40 -47.38
N LYS A 6 28.48 2.43 -47.43
CA LYS A 6 29.84 2.42 -46.89
C LYS A 6 29.84 2.56 -45.38
N ASP A 7 28.99 3.41 -44.84
CA ASP A 7 28.90 3.67 -43.36
C ASP A 7 28.40 2.44 -42.62
N LEU A 8 27.46 1.69 -43.21
CA LEU A 8 26.95 0.43 -42.67
C LEU A 8 28.01 -0.69 -42.62
N LYS A 9 28.89 -0.74 -43.61
CA LYS A 9 30.00 -1.71 -43.61
C LYS A 9 31.08 -1.37 -42.59
N GLN A 10 31.37 -0.09 -42.39
CA GLN A 10 32.32 0.38 -41.38
C GLN A 10 31.82 0.18 -39.98
N TRP A 11 30.51 0.43 -39.72
CA TRP A 11 29.85 0.16 -38.45
C TRP A 11 29.85 -1.34 -38.10
N ASN A 12 29.54 -2.22 -39.05
CA ASN A 12 29.58 -3.66 -38.86
C ASN A 12 31.00 -4.22 -38.63
N LYS A 13 32.02 -3.60 -39.18
CA LYS A 13 33.44 -3.96 -38.97
C LYS A 13 33.89 -3.57 -37.55
N SER A 14 33.54 -2.37 -37.08
CA SER A 14 33.79 -1.90 -35.72
C SER A 14 33.11 -2.77 -34.66
N ARG A 15 31.87 -3.18 -34.92
CA ARG A 15 31.11 -4.07 -34.02
C ARG A 15 31.70 -5.47 -33.88
N ASN A 16 32.34 -6.00 -34.93
CA ASN A 16 33.00 -7.29 -34.88
C ASN A 16 34.39 -7.23 -34.23
N GLU A 17 35.09 -6.11 -34.31
CA GLU A 17 36.37 -5.88 -33.62
C GLU A 17 36.13 -5.68 -32.09
N THR A 18 35.07 -4.99 -31.71
CA THR A 18 34.67 -4.86 -30.29
C THR A 18 34.26 -6.19 -29.67
N ARG A 19 33.62 -7.09 -30.46
CA ARG A 19 33.30 -8.45 -30.02
C ARG A 19 34.53 -9.33 -29.82
N LYS A 20 35.61 -9.14 -30.58
CA LYS A 20 36.85 -9.91 -30.43
C LYS A 20 37.68 -9.44 -29.23
N ASN A 21 37.63 -8.16 -28.88
CA ASN A 21 38.36 -7.63 -27.72
C ASN A 21 37.67 -7.89 -26.36
N LEU A 22 36.39 -8.27 -26.36
CA LEU A 22 35.64 -8.66 -25.13
C LEU A 22 35.82 -10.15 -24.80
N SER A 23 36.51 -10.96 -25.63
CA SER A 23 36.75 -12.38 -25.37
C SER A 23 37.97 -12.67 -24.48
N GLY A 24 38.67 -11.65 -23.97
CA GLY A 24 39.98 -11.77 -23.33
C GLY A 24 40.00 -11.54 -21.81
N ALA A 25 38.94 -11.16 -21.14
CA ALA A 25 38.97 -10.92 -19.70
C ALA A 25 37.60 -11.12 -19.05
N THR A 26 37.33 -12.35 -18.68
CA THR A 26 36.59 -12.74 -17.45
C THR A 26 36.32 -14.24 -17.51
N ARG A 27 37.00 -15.00 -16.67
CA ARG A 27 36.67 -16.41 -16.45
C ARG A 27 35.33 -16.48 -15.73
N THR A 28 34.24 -16.59 -16.47
CA THR A 28 32.96 -17.05 -15.99
C THR A 28 33.12 -18.52 -15.59
N ARG A 29 33.06 -18.81 -14.29
CA ARG A 29 32.94 -20.18 -13.80
C ARG A 29 31.51 -20.63 -14.06
N ILE A 30 31.28 -21.24 -15.22
CA ILE A 30 30.08 -22.03 -15.48
C ILE A 30 30.24 -23.29 -14.63
N ARG A 31 29.46 -23.45 -13.57
CA ARG A 31 29.35 -24.74 -12.88
C ARG A 31 28.62 -25.69 -13.81
N GLY A 32 29.35 -26.67 -14.33
CA GLY A 32 28.78 -27.79 -15.07
C GLY A 32 27.96 -28.71 -14.16
N PRO A 33 27.05 -29.51 -14.72
CA PRO A 33 26.25 -30.48 -13.98
C PRO A 33 27.17 -31.64 -13.54
N GLY A 34 27.54 -31.66 -12.25
CA GLY A 34 28.30 -32.77 -11.71
C GLY A 34 28.99 -32.46 -10.37
N ASP A 35 28.24 -32.29 -9.31
CA ASP A 35 28.65 -32.60 -7.95
C ASP A 35 27.48 -33.27 -7.24
N GLY A 36 27.65 -34.58 -7.01
CA GLY A 36 26.60 -35.43 -6.45
C GLY A 36 26.32 -35.10 -4.99
N ARG A 37 25.36 -34.24 -4.76
CA ARG A 37 24.55 -34.22 -3.55
C ARG A 37 23.13 -34.59 -3.93
N GLN A 38 22.61 -35.63 -3.30
CA GLN A 38 21.20 -36.01 -3.41
C GLN A 38 20.36 -34.79 -2.95
N THR A 39 19.73 -34.15 -3.93
CA THR A 39 18.74 -33.11 -3.67
C THR A 39 17.35 -33.76 -3.67
N THR A 40 16.65 -33.60 -2.57
CA THR A 40 15.19 -33.77 -2.50
C THR A 40 14.51 -32.90 -3.58
N PRO A 41 13.33 -33.26 -4.13
CA PRO A 41 12.70 -32.54 -5.22
C PRO A 41 12.00 -31.26 -4.72
N GLY A 42 12.78 -30.25 -4.40
CA GLY A 42 12.34 -28.87 -4.30
C GLY A 42 12.43 -28.22 -5.70
N ASN A 43 11.46 -27.42 -6.08
CA ASN A 43 11.41 -26.69 -7.35
C ASN A 43 12.61 -25.74 -7.49
N ASN A 44 13.77 -26.25 -7.91
CA ASN A 44 14.94 -25.42 -8.19
C ASN A 44 14.72 -24.63 -9.49
N VAL A 45 14.32 -23.37 -9.36
CA VAL A 45 14.24 -22.45 -10.51
C VAL A 45 15.62 -22.20 -11.06
N THR A 46 15.88 -22.67 -12.31
CA THR A 46 17.15 -22.51 -12.97
C THR A 46 17.19 -21.21 -13.77
N PHE A 47 18.11 -20.32 -13.44
CA PHE A 47 18.41 -19.10 -14.20
C PHE A 47 19.90 -18.75 -14.12
N GLN A 48 20.36 -17.84 -15.00
CA GLN A 48 21.75 -17.41 -14.99
C GLN A 48 22.00 -16.40 -13.87
N ARG A 49 22.81 -16.82 -12.91
CA ARG A 49 23.23 -16.00 -11.76
C ARG A 49 24.61 -15.41 -11.99
N LEU A 50 24.76 -14.13 -11.67
CA LEU A 50 26.04 -13.46 -11.68
C LEU A 50 26.58 -13.38 -10.24
N SER A 51 27.78 -13.91 -10.03
CA SER A 51 28.54 -13.71 -8.78
C SER A 51 29.63 -12.66 -9.01
N VAL A 52 29.63 -11.60 -8.23
CA VAL A 52 30.65 -10.54 -8.29
C VAL A 52 31.61 -10.74 -7.12
N ALA A 53 32.88 -11.06 -7.43
CA ALA A 53 33.92 -11.13 -6.42
C ALA A 53 34.34 -9.72 -5.96
N GLY A 54 34.72 -9.59 -4.66
CA GLY A 54 35.20 -8.32 -4.11
C GLY A 54 34.08 -7.33 -3.72
N ILE A 55 32.83 -7.77 -3.67
CA ILE A 55 31.68 -6.95 -3.25
C ILE A 55 31.84 -6.37 -1.84
N HIS A 56 32.63 -7.02 -0.99
CA HIS A 56 32.90 -6.60 0.38
C HIS A 56 34.00 -5.55 0.48
N VAL A 57 34.77 -5.31 -0.58
CA VAL A 57 35.83 -4.30 -0.65
C VAL A 57 35.23 -2.96 -1.00
N THR A 58 34.72 -2.24 0.00
CA THR A 58 33.98 -0.98 -0.21
C THR A 58 34.87 0.27 -0.15
N GLY A 59 36.11 0.16 0.35
CA GLY A 59 36.96 1.31 0.64
C GLY A 59 36.46 2.20 1.78
N VAL A 60 35.45 1.74 2.54
CA VAL A 60 34.99 2.32 3.80
C VAL A 60 35.64 1.55 4.94
N PRO A 61 36.10 2.21 6.02
CA PRO A 61 36.63 1.53 7.21
C PRO A 61 35.64 0.48 7.74
N LEU A 62 36.16 -0.63 8.26
CA LEU A 62 35.32 -1.72 8.76
C LEU A 62 34.38 -1.25 9.89
N ASP A 63 34.92 -0.45 10.83
CA ASP A 63 34.17 0.09 11.97
C ASP A 63 32.98 0.96 11.51
N ASP A 64 33.14 1.72 10.42
CA ASP A 64 32.06 2.53 9.83
C ASP A 64 30.99 1.64 9.18
N LEU A 65 31.39 0.51 8.58
CA LEU A 65 30.47 -0.47 8.01
C LEU A 65 29.65 -1.18 9.08
N GLU A 66 30.30 -1.60 10.17
CA GLU A 66 29.66 -2.26 11.31
C GLU A 66 28.66 -1.31 11.99
N ARG A 67 29.07 -0.07 12.24
CA ARG A 67 28.20 0.96 12.81
C ARG A 67 27.01 1.26 11.89
N ALA A 68 27.23 1.39 10.58
CA ALA A 68 26.17 1.58 9.61
C ALA A 68 25.19 0.39 9.60
N ALA A 69 25.70 -0.84 9.64
CA ALA A 69 24.86 -2.03 9.69
C ALA A 69 24.01 -2.09 10.96
N SER A 70 24.61 -1.85 12.13
CA SER A 70 23.87 -1.80 13.40
C SER A 70 22.77 -0.76 13.40
N THR A 71 23.08 0.45 12.94
CA THR A 71 22.08 1.55 12.86
C THR A 71 20.89 1.19 11.94
N LEU A 72 21.16 0.53 10.80
CA LEU A 72 20.10 0.09 9.88
C LEU A 72 19.24 -1.02 10.50
N ILE A 73 19.86 -1.99 11.18
CA ILE A 73 19.14 -3.07 11.87
C ILE A 73 18.24 -2.48 12.97
N ASP A 74 18.76 -1.52 13.75
CA ASP A 74 17.97 -0.87 14.80
C ASP A 74 16.77 -0.11 14.22
N ALA A 75 16.93 0.59 13.08
CA ALA A 75 15.83 1.24 12.40
C ALA A 75 14.76 0.22 11.90
N LEU A 76 15.19 -0.93 11.37
CA LEU A 76 14.29 -2.00 10.93
C LEU A 76 13.55 -2.64 12.12
N ALA A 77 14.23 -2.81 13.27
CA ALA A 77 13.61 -3.30 14.50
C ALA A 77 12.56 -2.32 15.05
N LEU A 78 12.86 -1.00 15.04
CA LEU A 78 11.85 0.00 15.39
C LEU A 78 10.60 -0.16 14.53
N ARG A 79 10.73 -0.23 13.19
CA ARG A 79 9.58 -0.42 12.32
C ARG A 79 8.78 -1.68 12.65
N ARG A 80 9.46 -2.81 12.91
CA ARG A 80 8.78 -4.05 13.32
C ARG A 80 7.85 -3.79 14.51
N ASP A 81 8.34 -3.12 15.54
CA ASP A 81 7.58 -2.86 16.76
C ASP A 81 6.33 -2.02 16.49
N TYR A 82 6.41 -1.01 15.60
CA TYR A 82 5.25 -0.21 15.17
C TYR A 82 4.25 -1.03 14.35
N MET A 83 4.72 -1.87 13.44
CA MET A 83 3.83 -2.70 12.60
C MET A 83 3.14 -3.79 13.43
N GLU A 84 3.87 -4.45 14.34
CA GLU A 84 3.33 -5.48 15.23
C GLU A 84 2.22 -4.92 16.14
N ILE A 85 2.47 -3.78 16.79
CA ILE A 85 1.49 -3.14 17.69
C ILE A 85 0.23 -2.73 16.93
N SER A 86 0.37 -2.26 15.70
CA SER A 86 -0.77 -1.82 14.88
C SER A 86 -1.49 -2.95 14.16
N GLY A 87 -0.90 -4.14 14.09
CA GLY A 87 -1.41 -5.26 13.30
C GLY A 87 -1.31 -5.03 11.79
N GLN A 88 -0.47 -4.09 11.35
CA GLN A 88 -0.16 -3.85 9.96
C GLN A 88 0.87 -4.87 9.44
N ALA A 89 0.90 -5.09 8.12
CA ALA A 89 1.77 -6.09 7.52
C ALA A 89 3.27 -5.75 7.69
N PHE A 90 4.05 -6.79 8.00
CA PHE A 90 5.52 -6.72 8.07
C PHE A 90 6.12 -7.94 7.35
N PRO A 91 7.21 -7.79 6.56
CA PRO A 91 7.76 -8.89 5.77
C PRO A 91 8.31 -10.03 6.62
N GLU A 92 7.87 -11.26 6.36
CA GLU A 92 8.29 -12.46 7.10
C GLU A 92 9.80 -12.68 7.06
N THR A 93 10.41 -12.56 5.88
CA THR A 93 11.87 -12.69 5.71
C THR A 93 12.62 -11.75 6.66
N LEU A 94 12.22 -10.47 6.74
CA LEU A 94 12.87 -9.52 7.62
C LEU A 94 12.57 -9.81 9.10
N ALA A 95 11.33 -10.21 9.43
CA ALA A 95 10.97 -10.61 10.80
C ALA A 95 11.82 -11.77 11.29
N TYR A 96 12.07 -12.76 10.42
CA TYR A 96 12.95 -13.89 10.72
C TYR A 96 14.38 -13.43 11.07
N TYR A 97 15.00 -12.57 10.24
CA TYR A 97 16.35 -12.04 10.50
C TYR A 97 16.43 -11.24 11.82
N LEU A 98 15.41 -10.44 12.10
CA LEU A 98 15.37 -9.65 13.35
C LEU A 98 15.19 -10.51 14.61
N THR A 99 14.49 -11.65 14.50
CA THR A 99 14.27 -12.58 15.61
C THR A 99 15.52 -13.43 15.89
N HIS A 100 16.24 -13.83 14.84
CA HIS A 100 17.42 -14.70 14.94
C HIS A 100 18.73 -13.90 14.87
N ARG A 101 18.74 -12.72 15.43
CA ARG A 101 19.85 -11.75 15.39
C ARG A 101 21.20 -12.33 15.85
N GLU A 102 21.20 -13.29 16.80
CA GLU A 102 22.39 -13.86 17.39
C GLU A 102 22.96 -15.11 16.66
N SER A 103 22.16 -15.70 15.77
CA SER A 103 22.56 -16.89 15.02
C SER A 103 21.85 -16.95 13.67
N PRO A 104 22.24 -16.13 12.68
CA PRO A 104 21.67 -16.26 11.36
C PRO A 104 22.00 -17.64 10.79
N PRO A 105 21.04 -18.34 10.16
CA PRO A 105 21.27 -19.68 9.63
C PRO A 105 22.30 -19.64 8.51
N LYS A 106 23.20 -20.61 8.48
CA LYS A 106 24.23 -20.73 7.45
C LYS A 106 23.66 -21.06 6.07
N ASP A 107 22.46 -21.62 6.01
CA ASP A 107 21.71 -21.92 4.77
C ASP A 107 20.21 -21.89 5.10
N LEU A 108 19.52 -20.83 4.70
CA LEU A 108 18.06 -20.82 4.64
C LEU A 108 17.63 -21.74 3.49
N GLN A 109 17.44 -23.03 3.80
CA GLN A 109 16.65 -23.88 2.93
C GLN A 109 15.18 -23.54 3.19
N HIS A 110 14.40 -23.33 2.14
CA HIS A 110 13.00 -22.87 2.16
C HIS A 110 12.04 -23.72 3.01
N ASP A 111 12.49 -24.88 3.48
CA ASP A 111 11.64 -25.88 4.16
C ASP A 111 11.60 -25.71 5.69
N ASP A 112 12.42 -24.85 6.28
CA ASP A 112 12.58 -24.76 7.76
C ASP A 112 11.82 -23.61 8.42
N VAL A 113 11.11 -22.77 7.64
CA VAL A 113 10.38 -21.62 8.21
C VAL A 113 8.93 -22.01 8.51
N ILE A 114 8.68 -22.36 9.76
CA ILE A 114 7.30 -22.50 10.26
C ILE A 114 6.70 -21.10 10.35
N ASP A 115 5.69 -20.83 9.53
CA ASP A 115 4.96 -19.57 9.52
C ASP A 115 4.10 -19.44 10.79
N LEU A 116 4.69 -18.88 11.83
CA LEU A 116 3.99 -18.57 13.08
C LEU A 116 3.13 -17.28 13.00
N SER A 117 3.27 -16.48 11.94
CA SER A 117 2.47 -15.25 11.77
C SER A 117 0.99 -15.52 11.58
N ARG A 118 0.63 -16.75 11.18
CA ARG A 118 -0.74 -17.24 11.02
C ARG A 118 -1.32 -17.85 12.31
N ALA A 119 -0.55 -17.93 13.38
CA ALA A 119 -1.05 -18.37 14.66
C ALA A 119 -1.98 -17.29 15.24
N VAL A 120 -3.27 -17.57 15.30
CA VAL A 120 -4.22 -16.71 15.99
C VAL A 120 -4.27 -17.16 17.44
N ILE A 121 -3.72 -16.34 18.33
CA ILE A 121 -3.86 -16.55 19.78
C ILE A 121 -5.26 -16.09 20.17
N LYS A 122 -6.15 -17.04 20.45
CA LYS A 122 -7.44 -16.75 21.09
C LYS A 122 -7.29 -16.94 22.59
N PHE A 123 -7.63 -15.87 23.31
CA PHE A 123 -7.81 -15.96 24.75
C PHE A 123 -9.27 -16.36 25.00
N ASP A 124 -9.48 -17.48 25.66
CA ASP A 124 -10.79 -17.87 26.11
C ASP A 124 -10.94 -17.35 27.55
N ASP A 125 -11.75 -16.31 27.74
CA ASP A 125 -11.93 -15.68 29.05
C ASP A 125 -12.62 -16.58 30.10
N ALA A 126 -13.12 -17.76 29.66
CA ALA A 126 -13.78 -18.72 30.52
C ALA A 126 -12.85 -19.84 31.05
N ALA A 127 -11.66 -19.97 30.50
CA ALA A 127 -10.63 -20.93 30.95
C ALA A 127 -9.31 -20.20 31.18
N GLU A 128 -8.65 -20.46 32.27
CA GLU A 128 -7.29 -19.95 32.55
C GLU A 128 -6.23 -20.44 31.53
N GLU A 129 -6.64 -21.14 30.48
CA GLU A 129 -5.75 -21.73 29.46
C GLU A 129 -5.79 -20.92 28.16
N GLN A 130 -4.61 -20.47 27.70
CA GLN A 130 -4.41 -19.83 26.41
C GLN A 130 -4.33 -20.90 25.31
N CYS A 131 -5.11 -20.74 24.24
CA CYS A 131 -5.08 -21.65 23.10
C CYS A 131 -4.50 -20.97 21.87
N VAL A 132 -3.44 -21.53 21.28
CA VAL A 132 -2.88 -21.11 20.00
C VAL A 132 -3.60 -21.86 18.88
N ILE A 133 -4.29 -21.14 18.02
CA ILE A 133 -5.00 -21.72 16.87
C ILE A 133 -4.18 -21.48 15.61
N LEU A 134 -3.61 -22.53 15.05
CA LEU A 134 -2.93 -22.51 13.76
C LEU A 134 -3.96 -22.67 12.63
N LYS A 135 -4.12 -21.65 11.80
CA LYS A 135 -5.14 -21.65 10.74
C LYS A 135 -4.77 -22.41 9.48
N THR A 136 -3.48 -22.59 9.19
CA THR A 136 -3.01 -23.31 8.01
C THR A 136 -1.62 -23.86 8.26
N CYS A 137 -1.51 -25.15 8.61
CA CYS A 137 -0.26 -25.90 8.56
C CYS A 137 -0.37 -27.00 7.51
N SER A 138 0.71 -27.28 6.79
CA SER A 138 0.79 -28.50 5.99
C SER A 138 0.87 -29.72 6.91
N SER A 139 0.63 -30.93 6.37
CA SER A 139 0.78 -32.16 7.15
C SER A 139 2.20 -32.38 7.69
N GLU A 140 3.20 -31.79 7.02
CA GLU A 140 4.62 -31.85 7.41
C GLU A 140 4.93 -30.86 8.54
N ASP A 141 4.36 -29.66 8.50
CA ASP A 141 4.45 -28.67 9.59
C ASP A 141 3.85 -29.22 10.89
N LEU A 142 2.77 -30.03 10.78
CA LEU A 142 2.13 -30.68 11.93
C LEU A 142 3.04 -31.74 12.57
N ALA A 143 3.78 -32.49 11.76
CA ALA A 143 4.73 -33.49 12.23
C ALA A 143 5.94 -32.85 12.93
N LEU A 144 6.39 -31.71 12.44
CA LEU A 144 7.45 -30.91 13.07
C LEU A 144 6.99 -30.34 14.43
N LEU A 145 5.76 -29.84 14.51
CA LEU A 145 5.18 -29.33 15.77
C LEU A 145 4.98 -30.40 16.84
N GLN A 146 4.71 -31.65 16.44
CA GLN A 146 4.58 -32.78 17.37
C GLN A 146 5.93 -33.20 18.00
N ASN A 147 7.04 -32.86 17.35
CA ASN A 147 8.40 -33.20 17.82
C ASN A 147 9.10 -32.04 18.57
N LEU A 148 8.44 -30.87 18.72
CA LEU A 148 8.96 -29.77 19.50
C LEU A 148 8.87 -30.07 21.00
N ASP A 149 10.00 -29.97 21.69
CA ASP A 149 10.04 -30.02 23.14
C ASP A 149 9.44 -28.74 23.74
N LEU A 150 8.16 -28.82 24.09
CA LEU A 150 7.38 -27.71 24.64
C LEU A 150 7.69 -27.41 26.12
N SER A 151 8.63 -28.16 26.73
CA SER A 151 9.01 -27.97 28.15
C SER A 151 9.67 -26.62 28.44
N SER A 152 10.19 -25.96 27.42
CA SER A 152 10.82 -24.62 27.50
C SER A 152 9.86 -23.45 27.27
N TRP A 153 8.60 -23.72 26.98
CA TRP A 153 7.62 -22.65 26.74
C TRP A 153 6.99 -22.15 28.07
N PRO A 154 6.59 -20.89 28.14
CA PRO A 154 5.91 -20.38 29.33
C PRO A 154 4.69 -21.21 29.65
N HIS A 155 4.47 -21.55 30.91
CA HIS A 155 3.40 -22.42 31.41
C HIS A 155 1.96 -21.95 31.05
N SER A 156 1.80 -20.87 30.32
CA SER A 156 0.54 -20.30 29.85
C SER A 156 0.03 -20.82 28.50
N VAL A 157 0.80 -21.69 27.80
CA VAL A 157 0.40 -22.21 26.47
C VAL A 157 0.39 -23.74 26.54
N THR A 158 -0.74 -24.34 26.90
CA THR A 158 -0.83 -25.77 27.18
C THR A 158 -1.60 -26.59 26.15
N ARG A 159 -2.29 -25.99 25.17
CA ARG A 159 -3.05 -26.72 24.15
C ARG A 159 -3.03 -26.06 22.78
N PHE A 160 -2.80 -26.86 21.76
CA PHE A 160 -2.98 -26.51 20.35
C PHE A 160 -4.32 -27.07 19.85
N SER A 161 -5.21 -26.22 19.37
CA SER A 161 -6.48 -26.63 18.73
C SER A 161 -6.49 -26.21 17.28
N LEU A 162 -6.72 -27.15 16.39
CA LEU A 162 -6.88 -26.92 14.95
C LEU A 162 -8.38 -26.74 14.62
N PRO A 163 -8.81 -25.63 14.05
CA PRO A 163 -10.21 -25.48 13.67
C PRO A 163 -10.52 -26.32 12.43
N GLY A 164 -11.47 -27.24 12.57
CA GLY A 164 -12.24 -27.80 11.44
C GLY A 164 -11.61 -28.89 10.58
N THR A 165 -10.36 -29.31 10.78
CA THR A 165 -9.71 -30.31 9.90
C THR A 165 -9.64 -31.71 10.46
N LEU A 166 -10.11 -31.99 11.69
CA LEU A 166 -10.07 -33.34 12.31
C LEU A 166 -11.25 -34.24 11.93
N SER A 167 -12.23 -33.74 11.17
CA SER A 167 -13.36 -34.57 10.74
C SER A 167 -13.14 -35.30 9.40
N THR A 168 -12.01 -35.11 8.73
CA THR A 168 -11.74 -35.69 7.40
C THR A 168 -10.58 -36.69 7.36
N ILE A 169 -10.03 -37.10 8.50
CA ILE A 169 -8.99 -38.13 8.54
C ILE A 169 -9.61 -39.48 8.96
N PHE A 170 -10.48 -40.03 8.14
CA PHE A 170 -10.70 -41.48 8.02
C PHE A 170 -10.91 -41.79 6.52
N PRO A 171 -10.15 -42.74 5.96
CA PRO A 171 -10.21 -43.04 4.55
C PRO A 171 -11.40 -43.91 4.22
N GLY A 172 -12.41 -43.32 3.59
CA GLY A 172 -13.39 -44.05 2.81
C GLY A 172 -12.84 -44.18 1.39
N GLN A 173 -12.52 -45.41 0.99
CA GLN A 173 -12.13 -45.73 -0.39
C GLN A 173 -13.24 -45.34 -1.36
N HIS A 174 -12.92 -44.55 -2.39
CA HIS A 174 -13.46 -44.76 -3.73
C HIS A 174 -12.49 -44.11 -4.76
N ARG A 175 -11.95 -45.00 -5.60
CA ARG A 175 -11.28 -44.63 -6.86
C ARG A 175 -12.34 -44.16 -7.85
N GLY A 176 -12.17 -42.99 -8.40
CA GLY A 176 -12.88 -42.49 -9.56
C GLY A 176 -11.95 -41.64 -10.38
N SER A 177 -11.72 -42.02 -11.61
CA SER A 177 -10.95 -41.34 -12.63
C SER A 177 -11.50 -39.94 -12.89
N CYS A 178 -10.63 -38.93 -12.88
CA CYS A 178 -10.99 -37.59 -13.28
C CYS A 178 -10.26 -37.21 -14.58
N ASP A 179 -10.94 -37.41 -15.69
CA ASP A 179 -10.81 -36.57 -16.86
C ASP A 179 -12.08 -35.72 -16.92
N SER A 180 -11.99 -34.45 -16.65
CA SER A 180 -12.97 -33.45 -17.10
C SER A 180 -12.35 -32.06 -17.10
N GLN A 181 -12.21 -31.56 -18.31
CA GLN A 181 -12.06 -30.15 -18.62
C GLN A 181 -13.18 -29.37 -17.92
N GLU A 182 -12.85 -28.57 -16.93
CA GLU A 182 -13.80 -27.60 -16.38
C GLU A 182 -13.86 -26.37 -17.26
N ASP A 183 -14.98 -26.25 -17.95
CA ASP A 183 -15.42 -25.05 -18.66
C ASP A 183 -15.48 -23.85 -17.70
N PHE A 184 -14.83 -22.76 -18.09
CA PHE A 184 -14.83 -21.46 -17.42
C PHE A 184 -16.15 -20.68 -17.60
N SER A 185 -17.28 -21.30 -17.36
CA SER A 185 -18.60 -20.65 -17.31
C SER A 185 -19.33 -20.96 -16.01
N GLY A 186 -18.63 -20.87 -14.90
CA GLY A 186 -19.23 -20.90 -13.56
C GLY A 186 -19.90 -19.55 -13.24
N ASN A 187 -21.10 -19.34 -13.79
CA ASN A 187 -22.09 -18.50 -13.15
C ASN A 187 -22.57 -19.24 -11.88
N GLU A 188 -21.75 -19.21 -10.82
CA GLU A 188 -22.31 -19.42 -9.50
C GLU A 188 -23.26 -18.24 -9.25
N GLN A 189 -24.54 -18.52 -9.32
CA GLN A 189 -25.59 -17.74 -8.68
C GLN A 189 -25.22 -17.65 -7.18
N LEU A 190 -24.38 -16.67 -6.84
CA LEU A 190 -24.28 -16.17 -5.48
C LEU A 190 -25.71 -15.73 -5.13
N GLN A 191 -26.35 -16.50 -4.24
CA GLN A 191 -27.55 -16.06 -3.55
C GLN A 191 -27.29 -14.61 -3.14
N SER A 192 -28.26 -13.74 -3.35
CA SER A 192 -28.16 -12.32 -3.07
C SER A 192 -28.06 -12.09 -1.56
N GLU A 193 -26.88 -12.36 -1.00
CA GLU A 193 -26.54 -11.88 0.33
C GLU A 193 -26.46 -10.37 0.25
N ASP A 194 -27.07 -9.69 1.21
CA ASP A 194 -27.00 -8.22 1.32
C ASP A 194 -25.50 -7.84 1.26
N PRO A 195 -25.04 -7.10 0.22
CA PRO A 195 -23.63 -6.74 0.07
C PRO A 195 -23.12 -5.90 1.24
N TRP A 196 -24.04 -5.35 2.03
CA TRP A 196 -23.77 -4.59 3.24
C TRP A 196 -23.87 -5.45 4.52
N ALA A 197 -24.06 -6.77 4.40
CA ALA A 197 -24.04 -7.65 5.54
C ALA A 197 -22.62 -7.68 6.13
N GLY A 198 -22.52 -7.48 7.43
CA GLY A 198 -21.25 -7.52 8.16
C GLY A 198 -21.33 -8.37 9.42
N PRO A 199 -20.18 -8.76 10.00
CA PRO A 199 -20.15 -9.48 11.24
C PRO A 199 -20.79 -8.66 12.36
N GLN A 200 -21.61 -9.32 13.18
CA GLN A 200 -22.10 -8.69 14.40
C GLN A 200 -20.99 -8.73 15.46
N PRO A 201 -20.72 -7.64 16.17
CA PRO A 201 -19.72 -7.63 17.23
C PRO A 201 -20.15 -8.55 18.38
N ALA A 202 -19.15 -8.99 19.15
CA ALA A 202 -19.41 -9.70 20.40
C ALA A 202 -20.21 -8.80 21.36
N ASP A 203 -21.15 -9.38 22.11
CA ASP A 203 -21.99 -8.64 23.06
C ASP A 203 -21.17 -8.26 24.32
N ARG A 204 -20.31 -7.26 24.16
CA ARG A 204 -19.43 -6.73 25.22
C ARG A 204 -19.56 -5.22 25.27
N HIS A 205 -19.81 -4.70 26.46
CA HIS A 205 -19.96 -3.28 26.71
C HIS A 205 -18.63 -2.65 27.12
N TYR A 206 -18.05 -1.85 26.22
CA TYR A 206 -16.84 -1.08 26.50
C TYR A 206 -17.17 0.39 26.72
N VAL A 207 -16.32 1.07 27.51
CA VAL A 207 -16.35 2.53 27.70
C VAL A 207 -15.08 3.13 27.13
N CYS A 208 -15.21 4.13 26.27
CA CYS A 208 -14.10 4.83 25.66
C CYS A 208 -13.93 6.23 26.28
N ARG A 209 -12.69 6.63 26.60
CA ARG A 209 -12.36 7.98 27.09
C ARG A 209 -11.07 8.48 26.46
N TRP A 210 -11.05 9.74 26.13
CA TRP A 210 -9.85 10.42 25.63
C TRP A 210 -8.86 10.71 26.75
N LYS A 211 -7.58 10.56 26.44
CA LYS A 211 -6.48 10.97 27.30
C LYS A 211 -5.28 11.37 26.44
N ARG A 212 -4.87 12.65 26.51
CA ARG A 212 -3.75 13.19 25.71
C ARG A 212 -3.84 12.85 24.21
N GLY A 213 -5.00 13.03 23.60
CA GLY A 213 -5.20 12.82 22.17
C GLY A 213 -5.36 11.37 21.71
N VAL A 214 -5.38 10.37 22.64
CA VAL A 214 -5.57 8.95 22.31
C VAL A 214 -6.75 8.39 23.11
N VAL A 215 -7.57 7.55 22.46
CA VAL A 215 -8.70 6.88 23.09
C VAL A 215 -8.22 5.70 23.93
N HIS A 216 -8.61 5.67 25.18
CA HIS A 216 -8.43 4.55 26.09
C HIS A 216 -9.76 3.80 26.25
N VAL A 217 -9.70 2.48 26.15
CA VAL A 217 -10.87 1.59 26.25
C VAL A 217 -10.90 0.91 27.61
N TYR A 218 -12.08 0.85 28.23
CA TYR A 218 -12.31 0.27 29.55
C TYR A 218 -13.41 -0.80 29.45
N ARG A 219 -13.31 -1.87 30.23
CA ARG A 219 -14.32 -2.93 30.26
C ARG A 219 -15.66 -2.48 30.83
N SER A 220 -15.63 -1.52 31.76
CA SER A 220 -16.84 -1.06 32.46
C SER A 220 -16.75 0.42 32.85
N ALA A 221 -17.86 1.01 33.21
CA ALA A 221 -17.91 2.37 33.76
C ALA A 221 -17.15 2.48 35.11
N ALA A 222 -17.13 1.40 35.91
CA ALA A 222 -16.35 1.33 37.13
C ALA A 222 -14.83 1.38 36.85
N ASP A 223 -14.34 0.56 35.89
CA ASP A 223 -12.93 0.61 35.50
C ASP A 223 -12.54 1.98 34.94
N ALA A 224 -13.46 2.63 34.22
CA ALA A 224 -13.22 3.97 33.70
C ALA A 224 -13.12 5.02 34.82
N SER A 225 -13.89 4.86 35.91
CA SER A 225 -13.81 5.71 37.10
C SER A 225 -12.52 5.45 37.90
N ASP A 226 -12.08 4.20 37.95
CA ASP A 226 -10.85 3.78 38.62
C ASP A 226 -9.60 4.02 37.78
N HIS A 227 -9.73 4.55 36.58
CA HIS A 227 -8.65 4.77 35.64
C HIS A 227 -7.86 3.49 35.27
N ARG A 228 -8.54 2.33 35.14
CA ARG A 228 -7.96 1.04 34.78
C ARG A 228 -8.32 0.67 33.33
N PRO A 229 -7.64 1.26 32.31
CA PRO A 229 -7.92 0.92 30.91
C PRO A 229 -7.51 -0.52 30.59
N LEU A 230 -8.10 -1.08 29.54
CA LEU A 230 -7.60 -2.30 28.92
C LEU A 230 -6.14 -2.09 28.48
N ARG A 231 -5.35 -3.16 28.52
CA ARG A 231 -3.93 -3.11 28.15
C ARG A 231 -3.75 -3.07 26.65
N TYR A 232 -4.46 -2.15 25.97
CA TYR A 232 -4.22 -1.88 24.57
C TYR A 232 -2.86 -1.20 24.41
N ARG A 233 -2.02 -1.82 23.57
CA ARG A 233 -0.68 -1.32 23.34
C ARG A 233 -0.71 -0.23 22.28
N TYR A 234 -0.13 0.90 22.55
CA TYR A 234 0.31 1.90 21.57
C TYR A 234 1.58 2.55 22.09
N LEU A 235 2.40 3.09 21.20
CA LEU A 235 3.64 3.77 21.60
C LEU A 235 3.30 5.21 21.99
N PRO A 236 3.73 5.69 23.19
CA PRO A 236 3.52 7.07 23.62
C PRO A 236 4.16 8.08 22.67
N PHE A 237 3.64 9.31 22.64
CA PHE A 237 4.14 10.38 21.78
C PHE A 237 5.62 10.67 22.03
N GLU A 238 6.02 10.69 23.30
CA GLU A 238 7.41 10.91 23.71
C GLU A 238 8.35 9.87 23.10
N LYS A 239 7.95 8.60 23.10
CA LYS A 239 8.71 7.52 22.46
C LYS A 239 8.80 7.68 20.94
N TYR A 240 7.70 8.06 20.33
CA TYR A 240 7.69 8.33 18.89
C TYR A 240 8.62 9.49 18.52
N VAL A 241 8.65 10.57 19.31
CA VAL A 241 9.58 11.70 19.12
C VAL A 241 11.04 11.23 19.21
N GLU A 242 11.37 10.40 20.21
CA GLU A 242 12.71 9.82 20.35
C GLU A 242 13.09 8.98 19.10
N ASP A 243 12.19 8.12 18.64
CA ASP A 243 12.44 7.25 17.48
C ASP A 243 12.54 8.07 16.17
N MET A 244 11.75 9.13 16.02
CA MET A 244 11.88 10.09 14.91
C MET A 244 13.21 10.82 14.94
N ALA A 245 13.69 11.21 16.12
CA ALA A 245 15.01 11.85 16.28
C ALA A 245 16.14 10.89 15.89
N ARG A 246 16.04 9.61 16.29
CA ARG A 246 17.00 8.56 15.88
C ARG A 246 17.06 8.39 14.36
N LEU A 247 15.89 8.29 13.69
CA LEU A 247 15.83 8.18 12.23
C LEU A 247 16.37 9.44 11.54
N THR A 248 16.06 10.62 12.08
CA THR A 248 16.57 11.89 11.53
C THR A 248 18.09 12.02 11.67
N ALA A 249 18.67 11.57 12.79
CA ALA A 249 20.10 11.47 12.96
C ALA A 249 20.72 10.48 11.96
N MET A 250 20.11 9.30 11.80
CA MET A 250 20.54 8.28 10.85
C MET A 250 20.61 8.83 9.41
N ILE A 251 19.57 9.51 8.93
CA ILE A 251 19.58 10.06 7.56
C ILE A 251 20.58 11.18 7.37
N SER A 252 21.10 11.76 8.44
CA SER A 252 22.11 12.81 8.42
C SER A 252 23.55 12.27 8.45
N ASP A 253 23.75 11.01 8.84
CA ASP A 253 25.07 10.39 8.98
C ASP A 253 25.76 10.20 7.62
N GLY A 254 26.99 10.72 7.48
CA GLY A 254 27.75 10.71 6.22
C GLY A 254 28.22 9.32 5.78
N PRO A 255 28.90 8.55 6.63
CA PRO A 255 29.29 7.14 6.37
C PRO A 255 28.10 6.28 5.96
N LEU A 256 27.00 6.36 6.70
CA LEU A 256 25.79 5.60 6.40
C LEU A 256 25.18 5.97 5.04
N LYS A 257 25.09 7.25 4.70
CA LYS A 257 24.66 7.71 3.36
C LYS A 257 25.52 7.09 2.27
N SER A 258 26.85 7.10 2.44
CA SER A 258 27.78 6.56 1.46
C SER A 258 27.62 5.05 1.32
N PHE A 259 27.46 4.33 2.43
CA PHE A 259 27.16 2.91 2.45
C PHE A 259 25.87 2.59 1.67
N CYS A 260 24.76 3.21 2.06
CA CYS A 260 23.46 2.97 1.42
C CYS A 260 23.47 3.34 -0.07
N TYR A 261 24.10 4.44 -0.47
CA TYR A 261 24.23 4.82 -1.87
C TYR A 261 24.97 3.76 -2.70
N ARG A 262 26.06 3.19 -2.16
CA ARG A 262 26.81 2.12 -2.82
C ARG A 262 25.97 0.84 -2.94
N ARG A 263 25.26 0.45 -1.88
CA ARG A 263 24.35 -0.72 -1.93
C ARG A 263 23.25 -0.54 -2.97
N LEU A 264 22.60 0.62 -3.02
CA LEU A 264 21.57 0.93 -4.02
C LEU A 264 22.14 0.93 -5.46
N SER A 265 23.36 1.42 -5.65
CA SER A 265 24.06 1.37 -6.95
C SER A 265 24.37 -0.07 -7.36
N TYR A 266 24.79 -0.90 -6.40
CA TYR A 266 25.01 -2.32 -6.63
C TYR A 266 23.71 -3.04 -7.03
N LEU A 267 22.60 -2.79 -6.32
CA LEU A 267 21.29 -3.37 -6.65
C LEU A 267 20.85 -3.00 -8.06
N SER A 268 21.01 -1.73 -8.47
CA SER A 268 20.73 -1.28 -9.83
C SER A 268 21.59 -2.03 -10.86
N SER A 269 22.87 -2.25 -10.57
CA SER A 269 23.79 -2.96 -11.49
C SER A 269 23.47 -4.44 -11.55
N LYS A 270 23.17 -5.09 -10.42
CA LYS A 270 22.76 -6.50 -10.33
C LYS A 270 21.48 -6.75 -11.15
N TYR A 271 20.50 -5.85 -11.06
CA TYR A 271 19.27 -5.93 -11.85
C TYR A 271 19.53 -5.80 -13.36
N LYS A 272 20.33 -4.82 -13.78
CA LYS A 272 20.69 -4.65 -15.20
C LYS A 272 21.37 -5.90 -15.76
N MET A 273 22.23 -6.53 -14.97
CA MET A 273 22.89 -7.80 -15.36
C MET A 273 21.90 -8.96 -15.38
N HIS A 274 20.97 -9.04 -14.43
CA HIS A 274 19.91 -10.04 -14.47
C HIS A 274 19.07 -9.93 -15.75
N VAL A 275 18.62 -8.73 -16.09
CA VAL A 275 17.86 -8.47 -17.32
C VAL A 275 18.68 -8.87 -18.55
N LEU A 276 19.93 -8.44 -18.63
CA LEU A 276 20.80 -8.78 -19.77
C LEU A 276 20.96 -10.30 -19.97
N LEU A 277 21.00 -11.06 -18.89
CA LEU A 277 21.23 -12.51 -18.92
C LEU A 277 19.93 -13.31 -19.10
N ASN A 278 18.80 -12.83 -18.58
CA ASN A 278 17.60 -13.63 -18.42
C ASN A 278 16.36 -13.08 -19.17
N GLU A 279 16.37 -11.87 -19.74
CA GLU A 279 15.19 -11.25 -20.36
C GLU A 279 14.54 -12.15 -21.43
N LEU A 280 15.34 -12.80 -22.28
CA LEU A 280 14.82 -13.70 -23.32
C LEU A 280 14.20 -14.96 -22.71
N HIS A 281 14.74 -15.46 -21.61
CA HIS A 281 14.19 -16.60 -20.88
C HIS A 281 12.87 -16.22 -20.19
N GLU A 282 12.82 -15.08 -19.50
CA GLU A 282 11.60 -14.55 -18.92
C GLU A 282 10.49 -14.38 -19.96
N LEU A 283 10.82 -13.79 -21.11
CA LEU A 283 9.87 -13.63 -22.23
C LEU A 283 9.37 -14.97 -22.77
N ALA A 284 10.25 -15.97 -22.88
CA ALA A 284 9.87 -17.30 -23.35
C ALA A 284 8.89 -17.97 -22.35
N LEU A 285 9.15 -17.87 -21.05
CA LEU A 285 8.26 -18.38 -20.01
C LEU A 285 6.89 -17.69 -20.02
N GLN A 286 6.85 -16.37 -20.17
CA GLN A 286 5.59 -15.63 -20.31
C GLN A 286 4.75 -16.08 -21.50
N LYS A 287 5.40 -16.26 -22.66
CA LYS A 287 4.74 -16.71 -23.90
C LYS A 287 4.31 -18.17 -23.85
N ALA A 288 4.93 -18.99 -23.01
CA ALA A 288 4.54 -20.38 -22.82
C ALA A 288 3.21 -20.54 -22.07
N VAL A 289 2.75 -19.50 -21.35
CA VAL A 289 1.47 -19.54 -20.66
C VAL A 289 0.33 -19.21 -21.63
N PRO A 290 -0.56 -20.17 -21.94
CA PRO A 290 -1.63 -19.94 -22.89
C PRO A 290 -2.65 -18.95 -22.34
N HIS A 291 -3.17 -18.10 -23.19
CA HIS A 291 -4.28 -17.15 -22.88
C HIS A 291 -4.00 -16.15 -21.75
N ARG A 292 -2.72 -15.97 -21.33
CA ARG A 292 -2.32 -14.98 -20.33
C ARG A 292 -1.37 -13.95 -20.93
N ASP A 293 -1.75 -12.68 -20.77
CA ASP A 293 -0.91 -11.54 -21.13
C ASP A 293 -1.09 -10.41 -20.08
N PHE A 294 -0.38 -9.31 -20.26
CA PHE A 294 -0.48 -8.17 -19.36
C PHE A 294 -1.92 -7.60 -19.23
N TYR A 295 -2.73 -7.64 -20.30
CA TYR A 295 -4.07 -7.09 -20.27
C TYR A 295 -4.96 -7.83 -19.26
N ASN A 296 -4.91 -9.15 -19.28
CA ASN A 296 -5.81 -9.99 -18.48
C ASN A 296 -5.24 -10.47 -17.12
N VAL A 297 -4.04 -10.00 -16.69
CA VAL A 297 -3.63 -10.14 -15.29
C VAL A 297 -4.39 -9.16 -14.39
N ARG A 298 -4.64 -9.55 -13.15
CA ARG A 298 -5.31 -8.70 -12.18
C ARG A 298 -4.38 -7.57 -11.75
N LYS A 299 -4.92 -6.37 -11.68
CA LYS A 299 -4.25 -5.15 -11.24
C LYS A 299 -5.18 -4.28 -10.43
N VAL A 300 -4.65 -3.61 -9.42
CA VAL A 300 -5.41 -2.75 -8.51
C VAL A 300 -4.86 -1.33 -8.60
N ASP A 301 -5.73 -0.38 -8.81
CA ASP A 301 -5.42 1.03 -8.62
C ASP A 301 -5.46 1.32 -7.12
N THR A 302 -4.29 1.32 -6.49
CA THR A 302 -4.13 1.45 -5.05
C THR A 302 -4.09 2.90 -4.56
N HIS A 303 -4.14 3.87 -5.50
CA HIS A 303 -4.17 5.29 -5.20
C HIS A 303 -4.97 6.06 -6.24
N ILE A 304 -6.24 6.26 -5.97
CA ILE A 304 -7.17 7.04 -6.79
C ILE A 304 -8.11 7.84 -5.87
N HIS A 305 -8.30 9.13 -6.14
CA HIS A 305 -9.24 9.97 -5.39
C HIS A 305 -10.67 9.80 -5.91
N ALA A 306 -11.62 9.49 -5.03
CA ALA A 306 -13.01 9.23 -5.43
C ALA A 306 -13.66 10.43 -6.15
N ALA A 307 -13.36 11.67 -5.70
CA ALA A 307 -13.91 12.88 -6.31
C ALA A 307 -13.39 13.16 -7.73
N SER A 308 -12.31 12.51 -8.15
CA SER A 308 -11.68 12.67 -9.45
C SER A 308 -11.52 11.36 -10.24
N CYS A 309 -12.19 10.29 -9.82
CA CYS A 309 -12.04 8.96 -10.43
C CYS A 309 -12.59 8.86 -11.86
N MET A 310 -13.52 9.74 -12.25
CA MET A 310 -14.03 9.79 -13.62
C MET A 310 -13.20 10.75 -14.47
N ASN A 311 -12.66 10.27 -15.58
CA ASN A 311 -11.85 11.10 -16.46
C ASN A 311 -12.64 12.28 -17.04
N GLN A 312 -11.93 13.33 -17.45
CA GLN A 312 -12.48 14.61 -17.83
C GLN A 312 -13.52 14.53 -18.97
N LYS A 313 -13.25 13.78 -20.03
CA LYS A 313 -14.18 13.58 -21.14
C LYS A 313 -15.45 12.86 -20.72
N HIS A 314 -15.33 11.89 -19.82
CA HIS A 314 -16.48 11.14 -19.31
C HIS A 314 -17.34 12.03 -18.42
N LEU A 315 -16.74 12.76 -17.49
CA LEU A 315 -17.46 13.70 -16.62
C LEU A 315 -18.19 14.78 -17.44
N LEU A 316 -17.54 15.36 -18.44
CA LEU A 316 -18.16 16.33 -19.33
C LEU A 316 -19.40 15.77 -20.05
N ARG A 317 -19.31 14.55 -20.57
CA ARG A 317 -20.44 13.85 -21.18
C ARG A 317 -21.55 13.58 -20.17
N PHE A 318 -21.19 13.18 -18.94
CA PHE A 318 -22.13 12.97 -17.86
C PHE A 318 -22.90 14.26 -17.54
N ILE A 319 -22.20 15.37 -17.31
CA ILE A 319 -22.79 16.67 -17.02
C ILE A 319 -23.71 17.11 -18.17
N LYS A 320 -23.26 17.02 -19.42
CA LYS A 320 -24.02 17.39 -20.62
C LYS A 320 -25.28 16.55 -20.77
N ARG A 321 -25.22 15.25 -20.53
CA ARG A 321 -26.37 14.34 -20.54
C ARG A 321 -27.37 14.71 -19.45
N THR A 322 -26.89 14.97 -18.23
CA THR A 322 -27.72 15.34 -17.07
C THR A 322 -28.41 16.67 -17.30
N LEU A 323 -27.72 17.68 -17.81
CA LEU A 323 -28.30 18.98 -18.14
C LEU A 323 -29.42 18.85 -19.19
N ARG A 324 -29.28 17.96 -20.17
CA ARG A 324 -30.31 17.71 -21.20
C ARG A 324 -31.52 16.92 -20.69
N SER A 325 -31.26 15.93 -19.83
CA SER A 325 -32.33 15.03 -19.33
C SER A 325 -33.09 15.59 -18.13
N GLN A 326 -32.41 16.39 -17.28
CA GLN A 326 -32.95 16.88 -16.02
C GLN A 326 -32.72 18.39 -15.79
N PRO A 327 -33.04 19.27 -16.76
CA PRO A 327 -32.76 20.70 -16.65
C PRO A 327 -33.55 21.37 -15.50
N GLY A 328 -34.73 20.84 -15.15
CA GLY A 328 -35.58 21.33 -14.07
C GLY A 328 -35.28 20.76 -12.66
N ALA A 329 -34.29 19.86 -12.53
CA ALA A 329 -33.94 19.32 -11.23
C ALA A 329 -33.40 20.43 -10.30
N VAL A 330 -33.94 20.55 -9.09
CA VAL A 330 -33.45 21.50 -8.08
C VAL A 330 -32.15 20.96 -7.49
N VAL A 331 -31.06 21.68 -7.69
CA VAL A 331 -29.71 21.22 -7.34
C VAL A 331 -28.99 22.06 -6.28
N ALA A 332 -29.48 23.26 -6.01
CA ALA A 332 -28.87 24.18 -5.06
C ALA A 332 -29.91 25.15 -4.47
N LEU A 333 -29.49 25.86 -3.40
CA LEU A 333 -30.23 26.99 -2.85
C LEU A 333 -29.36 28.25 -3.04
N SER A 334 -29.93 29.31 -3.60
CA SER A 334 -29.31 30.63 -3.62
C SER A 334 -30.22 31.63 -2.89
N LEU A 335 -29.70 32.26 -1.82
CA LEU A 335 -30.46 33.17 -0.97
C LEU A 335 -31.83 32.60 -0.51
N GLY A 336 -31.84 31.29 -0.19
CA GLY A 336 -33.06 30.59 0.25
C GLY A 336 -34.06 30.21 -0.89
N ARG A 337 -33.74 30.50 -2.14
CA ARG A 337 -34.54 30.11 -3.30
C ARG A 337 -34.00 28.85 -3.96
N PRO A 338 -34.85 27.89 -4.31
CA PRO A 338 -34.42 26.69 -5.02
C PRO A 338 -33.94 27.05 -6.44
N MET A 339 -32.74 26.56 -6.77
CA MET A 339 -32.15 26.72 -8.11
C MET A 339 -32.19 25.41 -8.87
N THR A 340 -32.72 25.47 -10.09
CA THR A 340 -32.68 24.33 -11.01
C THR A 340 -31.31 24.18 -11.65
N LEU A 341 -30.99 22.97 -12.13
CA LEU A 341 -29.75 22.74 -12.86
C LEU A 341 -29.57 23.71 -14.03
N LYS A 342 -30.64 23.98 -14.77
CA LYS A 342 -30.64 24.96 -15.84
C LYS A 342 -30.30 26.38 -15.33
N SER A 343 -30.91 26.79 -14.21
CA SER A 343 -30.67 28.12 -13.64
C SER A 343 -29.20 28.27 -13.12
N VAL A 344 -28.60 27.19 -12.62
CA VAL A 344 -27.18 27.19 -12.23
C VAL A 344 -26.29 27.41 -13.45
N PHE A 345 -26.59 26.79 -14.59
CA PHE A 345 -25.82 26.98 -15.82
C PHE A 345 -26.05 28.38 -16.42
N GLU A 346 -27.26 28.89 -16.36
CA GLU A 346 -27.59 30.27 -16.80
C GLU A 346 -26.84 31.32 -15.94
N GLU A 347 -26.75 31.12 -14.62
CA GLU A 347 -25.94 31.99 -13.71
C GLU A 347 -24.46 32.01 -14.09
N MET A 348 -23.91 30.87 -14.51
CA MET A 348 -22.53 30.74 -14.99
C MET A 348 -22.34 31.20 -16.44
N GLN A 349 -23.40 31.58 -17.13
CA GLN A 349 -23.38 31.92 -18.56
C GLN A 349 -22.86 30.78 -19.45
N LEU A 350 -23.16 29.54 -19.07
CA LEU A 350 -22.77 28.32 -19.79
C LEU A 350 -24.02 27.59 -20.31
N ASP A 351 -23.88 26.98 -21.47
CA ASP A 351 -24.90 26.08 -22.03
C ASP A 351 -24.34 24.69 -22.38
N ALA A 352 -25.19 23.80 -22.91
CA ALA A 352 -24.77 22.47 -23.30
C ALA A 352 -23.83 22.48 -24.52
N TYR A 353 -23.75 23.55 -25.29
CA TYR A 353 -22.80 23.69 -26.40
C TYR A 353 -21.40 24.04 -25.92
N ASP A 354 -21.30 24.88 -24.89
CA ASP A 354 -20.03 25.28 -24.30
C ASP A 354 -19.31 24.10 -23.68
N LEU A 355 -20.04 23.08 -23.22
CA LEU A 355 -19.49 21.85 -22.67
C LEU A 355 -18.87 20.96 -23.77
N ASN A 356 -17.80 21.42 -24.37
CA ASN A 356 -17.03 20.67 -25.38
C ASN A 356 -15.59 20.38 -24.87
N VAL A 357 -14.83 19.61 -25.63
CA VAL A 357 -13.48 19.20 -25.23
C VAL A 357 -12.51 20.39 -25.17
N ASP A 358 -12.79 21.48 -25.89
CA ASP A 358 -11.92 22.65 -25.99
C ASP A 358 -11.97 23.51 -24.71
N ILE A 359 -13.07 23.44 -23.94
CA ILE A 359 -13.20 24.14 -22.66
C ILE A 359 -12.45 23.40 -21.54
N LEU A 360 -12.05 22.15 -21.79
CA LEU A 360 -11.22 21.40 -20.86
C LEU A 360 -9.79 21.89 -20.99
N ASP A 361 -9.32 22.64 -19.99
CA ASP A 361 -7.92 23.02 -19.91
C ASP A 361 -7.05 21.79 -19.66
N VAL A 362 -6.59 21.22 -20.75
CA VAL A 362 -5.79 20.00 -20.80
C VAL A 362 -4.30 20.30 -20.70
N HIS A 363 -3.93 21.57 -20.84
CA HIS A 363 -2.55 22.00 -20.86
C HIS A 363 -2.16 22.55 -19.48
N ALA A 364 -1.43 21.72 -18.71
CA ALA A 364 -0.52 22.27 -17.74
C ALA A 364 0.59 22.99 -18.52
N ASP A 365 0.52 24.30 -18.67
CA ASP A 365 1.62 25.06 -19.18
C ASP A 365 2.83 24.95 -18.22
N ARG A 366 4.03 25.39 -18.67
CA ARG A 366 5.23 25.34 -17.84
C ARG A 366 5.11 26.14 -16.53
N ASN A 367 4.16 27.05 -16.44
CA ASN A 367 3.94 27.93 -15.29
C ASN A 367 2.97 27.31 -14.27
N THR A 368 2.22 26.26 -14.65
CA THR A 368 1.38 25.49 -13.73
C THR A 368 2.15 24.37 -13.01
N PHE A 369 3.31 23.99 -13.51
CA PHE A 369 4.21 23.09 -12.77
C PHE A 369 4.65 23.75 -11.46
N HIS A 370 4.44 23.06 -10.34
CA HIS A 370 4.80 23.50 -8.98
C HIS A 370 3.82 24.47 -8.29
N ARG A 371 2.60 24.64 -8.81
CA ARG A 371 1.59 25.46 -8.13
C ARG A 371 0.35 24.65 -7.80
N PHE A 372 0.32 24.15 -6.59
CA PHE A 372 -0.79 23.36 -6.06
C PHE A 372 -2.12 24.15 -6.00
N ASP A 373 -2.07 25.46 -5.81
CA ASP A 373 -3.24 26.34 -5.87
C ASP A 373 -3.95 26.30 -7.22
N LYS A 374 -3.21 26.34 -8.31
CA LYS A 374 -3.75 26.20 -9.66
C LYS A 374 -4.23 24.78 -9.96
N PHE A 375 -3.57 23.76 -9.42
CA PHE A 375 -3.99 22.39 -9.51
C PHE A 375 -5.33 22.15 -8.78
N ASN A 376 -5.48 22.70 -7.57
CA ASN A 376 -6.73 22.62 -6.81
C ASN A 376 -7.92 23.24 -7.56
N ALA A 377 -7.69 24.26 -8.35
CA ALA A 377 -8.74 24.84 -9.21
C ALA A 377 -9.25 23.84 -10.27
N LYS A 378 -8.42 22.90 -10.72
CA LYS A 378 -8.77 21.87 -11.71
C LYS A 378 -9.70 20.78 -11.17
N TYR A 379 -9.88 20.66 -9.85
CA TYR A 379 -10.96 19.84 -9.29
C TYR A 379 -12.36 20.42 -9.56
N ASN A 380 -12.43 21.67 -10.00
CA ASN A 380 -13.68 22.28 -10.41
C ASN A 380 -13.94 21.90 -11.88
N PRO A 381 -15.00 21.14 -12.21
CA PRO A 381 -15.33 20.85 -13.59
C PRO A 381 -15.49 22.17 -14.40
N VAL A 382 -14.80 22.28 -15.52
CA VAL A 382 -14.81 23.47 -16.37
C VAL A 382 -14.34 24.76 -15.66
N GLY A 383 -13.58 24.61 -14.55
CA GLY A 383 -13.14 25.74 -13.71
C GLY A 383 -14.21 26.25 -12.72
N GLU A 384 -15.42 25.70 -12.75
CA GLU A 384 -16.56 26.21 -11.99
C GLU A 384 -16.76 25.45 -10.65
N SER A 385 -16.54 26.14 -9.53
CA SER A 385 -16.73 25.56 -8.18
C SER A 385 -18.17 25.11 -7.90
N ARG A 386 -19.16 25.77 -8.52
CA ARG A 386 -20.58 25.38 -8.45
C ARG A 386 -20.81 23.99 -9.02
N LEU A 387 -20.16 23.65 -10.14
CA LEU A 387 -20.27 22.31 -10.72
C LEU A 387 -19.64 21.25 -9.84
N ARG A 388 -18.52 21.57 -9.18
CA ARG A 388 -17.94 20.67 -8.18
C ARG A 388 -18.89 20.41 -7.01
N GLU A 389 -19.55 21.45 -6.50
CA GLU A 389 -20.54 21.34 -5.43
C GLU A 389 -21.71 20.45 -5.85
N VAL A 390 -22.25 20.65 -7.03
CA VAL A 390 -23.41 19.90 -7.52
C VAL A 390 -23.06 18.45 -7.87
N PHE A 391 -21.92 18.20 -8.53
CA PHE A 391 -21.63 16.90 -9.13
C PHE A 391 -20.65 16.03 -8.34
N LEU A 392 -19.77 16.60 -7.51
CA LEU A 392 -18.63 15.87 -6.92
C LEU A 392 -18.59 15.90 -5.37
N LYS A 393 -19.67 16.26 -4.70
CA LYS A 393 -19.79 16.23 -3.25
C LYS A 393 -20.90 15.33 -2.76
N THR A 394 -20.70 14.71 -1.60
CA THR A 394 -21.68 13.84 -0.94
C THR A 394 -22.71 14.63 -0.12
N ASP A 395 -22.35 15.80 0.40
CA ASP A 395 -23.11 16.61 1.37
C ASP A 395 -23.75 17.87 0.72
N ASN A 396 -24.06 17.81 -0.56
CA ASN A 396 -24.74 18.89 -1.28
C ASN A 396 -26.28 18.86 -1.13
N TYR A 397 -26.97 19.83 -1.70
CA TYR A 397 -28.44 19.94 -1.66
C TYR A 397 -29.16 18.66 -2.12
N MET A 398 -28.58 17.93 -3.09
CA MET A 398 -29.13 16.69 -3.63
C MET A 398 -28.67 15.44 -2.87
N ASN A 399 -28.08 15.58 -1.68
CA ASN A 399 -27.50 14.46 -0.92
C ASN A 399 -26.57 13.59 -1.77
N GLY A 400 -25.75 14.19 -2.60
CA GLY A 400 -24.74 13.51 -3.40
C GLY A 400 -25.24 12.58 -4.51
N THR A 401 -26.47 12.75 -4.98
CA THR A 401 -27.10 11.87 -5.99
C THR A 401 -26.29 11.78 -7.27
N TYR A 402 -25.81 12.92 -7.80
CA TYR A 402 -25.00 12.90 -9.02
C TYR A 402 -23.62 12.30 -8.79
N PHE A 403 -23.01 12.57 -7.64
CA PHE A 403 -21.73 11.96 -7.29
C PHE A 403 -21.85 10.42 -7.18
N ALA A 404 -22.91 9.92 -6.55
CA ALA A 404 -23.19 8.49 -6.52
C ALA A 404 -23.34 7.89 -7.92
N SER A 405 -24.02 8.59 -8.83
CA SER A 405 -24.19 8.15 -10.22
C SER A 405 -22.85 8.13 -10.97
N ILE A 406 -21.97 9.11 -10.74
CA ILE A 406 -20.62 9.17 -11.31
C ILE A 406 -19.81 7.97 -10.84
N ILE A 407 -19.77 7.72 -9.52
CA ILE A 407 -19.03 6.58 -8.97
C ILE A 407 -19.57 5.25 -9.54
N LYS A 408 -20.88 5.09 -9.65
CA LYS A 408 -21.49 3.88 -10.22
C LYS A 408 -21.14 3.66 -11.70
N GLU A 409 -21.06 4.72 -12.51
CA GLU A 409 -20.61 4.59 -13.90
C GLU A 409 -19.14 4.13 -13.94
N VAL A 410 -18.30 4.65 -13.07
CA VAL A 410 -16.90 4.21 -12.96
C VAL A 410 -16.80 2.76 -12.45
N MET A 411 -17.62 2.37 -11.47
CA MET A 411 -17.71 0.98 -10.99
C MET A 411 -18.07 0.02 -12.11
N SER A 412 -19.08 0.39 -12.92
CA SER A 412 -19.50 -0.41 -14.09
C SER A 412 -18.38 -0.56 -15.11
N ASP A 413 -17.62 0.50 -15.39
CA ASP A 413 -16.46 0.42 -16.28
C ASP A 413 -15.39 -0.57 -15.75
N PHE A 414 -15.15 -0.62 -14.44
CA PHE A 414 -14.24 -1.61 -13.82
C PHE A 414 -14.79 -3.04 -13.88
N GLU A 415 -16.08 -3.24 -13.65
CA GLU A 415 -16.73 -4.55 -13.72
C GLU A 415 -16.75 -5.09 -15.16
N GLU A 416 -17.01 -4.24 -16.15
CA GLU A 416 -16.93 -4.58 -17.58
C GLU A 416 -15.52 -5.01 -17.98
N ASN A 417 -14.50 -4.33 -17.47
CA ASN A 417 -13.08 -4.66 -17.73
C ASN A 417 -12.67 -6.00 -17.12
N LYS A 418 -13.25 -6.45 -16.00
CA LYS A 418 -12.99 -7.72 -15.28
C LYS A 418 -11.61 -7.89 -14.65
N TYR A 419 -10.59 -7.14 -15.07
CA TYR A 419 -9.19 -7.34 -14.67
C TYR A 419 -8.63 -6.18 -13.86
N THR A 420 -9.36 -5.07 -13.77
CA THR A 420 -8.97 -3.88 -13.04
C THR A 420 -9.85 -3.71 -11.81
N TYR A 421 -9.22 -3.37 -10.70
CA TYR A 421 -9.83 -3.11 -9.39
C TYR A 421 -9.31 -1.78 -8.86
N ALA A 422 -9.98 -1.19 -7.87
CA ALA A 422 -9.57 0.09 -7.33
C ALA A 422 -9.80 0.22 -5.81
N GLU A 423 -9.03 1.10 -5.20
CA GLU A 423 -9.16 1.53 -3.81
C GLU A 423 -9.40 3.05 -3.72
N PRO A 424 -10.60 3.53 -4.13
CA PRO A 424 -10.88 4.95 -4.16
C PRO A 424 -10.90 5.55 -2.75
N ARG A 425 -10.40 6.80 -2.64
CA ARG A 425 -10.27 7.55 -1.40
C ARG A 425 -11.42 8.53 -1.24
N LEU A 426 -12.26 8.31 -0.23
CA LEU A 426 -13.36 9.19 0.17
C LEU A 426 -12.90 10.13 1.28
N SER A 427 -13.26 11.42 1.18
CA SER A 427 -12.84 12.43 2.16
C SER A 427 -13.74 12.47 3.38
N ILE A 428 -13.12 12.49 4.57
CA ILE A 428 -13.70 12.93 5.82
C ILE A 428 -12.91 14.17 6.28
N TYR A 429 -13.59 15.30 6.40
CA TYR A 429 -12.96 16.59 6.68
C TYR A 429 -12.79 16.88 8.17
N CYS A 430 -13.39 16.09 9.04
CA CYS A 430 -13.34 16.23 10.51
C CYS A 430 -13.89 17.56 11.07
N LYS A 431 -14.80 18.22 10.33
CA LYS A 431 -15.49 19.43 10.79
C LYS A 431 -16.56 19.12 11.83
N SER A 432 -17.11 17.92 11.79
CA SER A 432 -18.23 17.50 12.64
C SER A 432 -18.26 15.96 12.74
N ALA A 433 -18.60 15.46 13.92
CA ALA A 433 -18.81 14.02 14.13
C ALA A 433 -19.94 13.41 13.26
N ALA A 434 -20.83 14.24 12.70
CA ALA A 434 -21.91 13.79 11.83
C ALA A 434 -21.45 13.41 10.40
N GLU A 435 -20.21 13.74 9.99
CA GLU A 435 -19.73 13.48 8.63
C GLU A 435 -19.72 11.98 8.30
N TRP A 436 -19.28 11.13 9.24
CA TRP A 436 -19.29 9.68 9.07
C TRP A 436 -20.68 9.12 8.81
N GLY A 437 -21.67 9.56 9.61
CA GLY A 437 -23.06 9.13 9.42
C GLY A 437 -23.62 9.58 8.07
N LYS A 438 -23.32 10.80 7.64
CA LYS A 438 -23.74 11.31 6.32
C LYS A 438 -23.11 10.53 5.18
N LEU A 439 -21.80 10.24 5.26
CA LEU A 439 -21.09 9.47 4.25
C LEU A 439 -21.63 8.03 4.14
N ALA A 440 -21.83 7.37 5.27
CA ALA A 440 -22.38 6.02 5.34
C ALA A 440 -23.81 5.96 4.77
N SER A 441 -24.68 6.90 5.21
CA SER A 441 -26.05 7.02 4.70
C SER A 441 -26.07 7.28 3.21
N TRP A 442 -25.17 8.12 2.68
CA TRP A 442 -25.01 8.34 1.24
C TRP A 442 -24.64 7.06 0.52
N ALA A 443 -23.64 6.33 0.98
CA ALA A 443 -23.15 5.13 0.33
C ALA A 443 -24.25 4.03 0.29
N ILE A 444 -24.94 3.80 1.40
CA ILE A 444 -25.97 2.76 1.51
C ILE A 444 -27.22 3.16 0.72
N ARG A 445 -27.72 4.39 0.89
CA ARG A 445 -28.92 4.88 0.19
C ARG A 445 -28.77 4.80 -1.32
N HIS A 446 -27.60 5.15 -1.84
CA HIS A 446 -27.32 5.13 -3.26
C HIS A 446 -26.73 3.82 -3.74
N GLN A 447 -26.57 2.80 -2.88
CA GLN A 447 -25.97 1.51 -3.22
C GLN A 447 -24.60 1.66 -3.92
N VAL A 448 -23.70 2.44 -3.31
CA VAL A 448 -22.38 2.76 -3.88
C VAL A 448 -21.38 1.71 -3.40
N HIS A 449 -21.46 0.51 -3.95
CA HIS A 449 -20.55 -0.59 -3.70
C HIS A 449 -20.31 -1.40 -4.98
N SER A 450 -19.14 -2.06 -5.04
CA SER A 450 -18.77 -2.98 -6.12
C SER A 450 -17.81 -4.04 -5.58
N PRO A 451 -17.85 -5.27 -6.10
CA PRO A 451 -16.83 -6.28 -5.82
C PRO A 451 -15.44 -5.85 -6.32
N HIS A 452 -15.37 -4.91 -7.29
CA HIS A 452 -14.14 -4.37 -7.85
C HIS A 452 -13.57 -3.18 -7.07
N MET A 453 -14.24 -2.72 -6.00
CA MET A 453 -13.79 -1.56 -5.21
C MET A 453 -13.76 -1.84 -3.72
N ARG A 454 -12.79 -1.23 -3.03
CA ARG A 454 -12.71 -1.10 -1.57
C ARG A 454 -12.38 0.34 -1.23
N TRP A 455 -12.91 0.84 -0.12
CA TRP A 455 -12.76 2.24 0.24
C TRP A 455 -11.55 2.47 1.16
N LEU A 456 -10.78 3.50 0.85
CA LEU A 456 -9.92 4.19 1.79
C LEU A 456 -10.57 5.50 2.21
N VAL A 457 -10.35 5.92 3.44
CA VAL A 457 -10.82 7.22 3.93
C VAL A 457 -9.63 8.16 4.04
N GLN A 458 -9.66 9.21 3.23
CA GLN A 458 -8.64 10.26 3.29
C GLN A 458 -9.06 11.38 4.23
N VAL A 459 -8.10 11.80 5.04
CA VAL A 459 -8.24 12.89 6.01
C VAL A 459 -7.36 14.06 5.55
N PRO A 460 -7.97 15.14 5.00
CA PRO A 460 -7.22 16.32 4.62
C PRO A 460 -6.68 17.07 5.86
N ARG A 461 -5.42 17.47 5.82
CA ARG A 461 -4.77 18.24 6.89
C ARG A 461 -5.15 19.72 6.81
N LEU A 462 -6.40 20.05 7.09
CA LEU A 462 -7.00 21.37 6.95
C LEU A 462 -7.44 21.97 8.30
N TYR A 463 -6.80 21.55 9.40
CA TYR A 463 -7.13 22.07 10.74
C TYR A 463 -6.96 23.60 10.81
N ASP A 464 -5.90 24.15 10.21
CA ASP A 464 -5.64 25.60 10.10
C ASP A 464 -6.86 26.36 9.54
N ILE A 465 -7.40 25.89 8.41
CA ILE A 465 -8.60 26.49 7.78
C ILE A 465 -9.81 26.42 8.71
N TYR A 466 -10.00 25.31 9.39
CA TYR A 466 -11.16 25.13 10.28
C TYR A 466 -11.00 25.95 11.56
N ARG A 467 -9.78 26.10 12.04
CA ARG A 467 -9.47 26.92 13.21
C ARG A 467 -9.66 28.41 12.94
N ILE A 468 -9.12 28.93 11.83
CA ILE A 468 -9.28 30.30 11.38
C ILE A 468 -10.78 30.63 11.19
N ASN A 469 -11.55 29.72 10.60
CA ASN A 469 -12.98 29.88 10.39
C ASN A 469 -13.83 29.59 11.66
N LYS A 470 -13.20 29.35 12.81
CA LYS A 470 -13.85 29.08 14.11
C LYS A 470 -14.79 27.88 14.09
N LEU A 471 -14.54 26.91 13.22
CA LEU A 471 -15.29 25.65 13.15
C LEU A 471 -14.82 24.65 14.19
N LEU A 472 -13.54 24.71 14.58
CA LEU A 472 -12.94 23.87 15.62
C LEU A 472 -12.27 24.75 16.69
N LYS A 473 -12.28 24.25 17.94
CA LYS A 473 -11.66 24.94 19.08
C LYS A 473 -10.19 24.60 19.22
N ASN A 474 -9.84 23.33 19.03
CA ASN A 474 -8.48 22.78 19.16
C ASN A 474 -8.35 21.52 18.30
N PHE A 475 -7.14 20.97 18.26
CA PHE A 475 -6.87 19.76 17.47
C PHE A 475 -7.55 18.50 18.06
N GLN A 476 -7.83 18.46 19.37
CA GLN A 476 -8.59 17.38 19.98
C GLN A 476 -9.99 17.25 19.39
N GLU A 477 -10.66 18.37 19.11
CA GLU A 477 -11.99 18.35 18.49
C GLU A 477 -11.95 17.76 17.07
N PHE A 478 -10.85 18.01 16.32
CA PHE A 478 -10.62 17.36 15.04
C PHE A 478 -10.51 15.84 15.18
N LEU A 479 -9.73 15.35 16.17
CA LEU A 479 -9.58 13.92 16.46
C LEU A 479 -10.89 13.29 16.95
N ASN A 480 -11.65 14.00 17.80
CA ASN A 480 -12.96 13.56 18.26
C ASN A 480 -13.92 13.33 17.09
N ASN A 481 -13.97 14.29 16.15
CA ASN A 481 -14.81 14.19 14.95
C ASN A 481 -14.43 13.02 14.05
N LEU A 482 -13.14 12.69 14.00
CA LEU A 482 -12.64 11.56 13.21
C LEU A 482 -12.92 10.21 13.88
N PHE A 483 -12.59 10.05 15.17
CA PHE A 483 -12.52 8.72 15.79
C PHE A 483 -13.72 8.39 16.70
N ASP A 484 -14.36 9.35 17.35
CA ASP A 484 -15.53 9.07 18.23
C ASP A 484 -16.63 8.25 17.54
N PRO A 485 -17.05 8.58 16.30
CA PRO A 485 -18.08 7.79 15.63
C PRO A 485 -17.64 6.34 15.38
N LEU A 486 -16.36 6.13 15.12
CA LEU A 486 -15.79 4.81 14.83
C LEU A 486 -15.73 3.95 16.11
N PHE A 487 -15.28 4.51 17.22
CA PHE A 487 -15.28 3.82 18.51
C PHE A 487 -16.70 3.48 18.96
N LYS A 488 -17.63 4.46 18.89
CA LYS A 488 -19.03 4.26 19.29
C LYS A 488 -19.69 3.12 18.52
N VAL A 489 -19.56 3.11 17.19
CA VAL A 489 -20.16 2.07 16.35
C VAL A 489 -19.44 0.71 16.46
N SER A 490 -18.17 0.70 16.86
CA SER A 490 -17.44 -0.55 17.11
C SER A 490 -17.81 -1.17 18.46
N VAL A 491 -18.21 -0.35 19.43
CA VAL A 491 -18.75 -0.82 20.73
C VAL A 491 -20.21 -1.26 20.58
N ASP A 492 -21.05 -0.44 19.94
CA ASP A 492 -22.46 -0.71 19.74
C ASP A 492 -22.90 -0.31 18.31
N PRO A 493 -23.09 -1.28 17.41
CA PRO A 493 -23.55 -1.04 16.04
C PRO A 493 -24.90 -0.32 15.93
N ASN A 494 -25.75 -0.45 16.96
CA ASN A 494 -27.07 0.19 16.95
C ASN A 494 -26.99 1.71 17.06
N THR A 495 -25.86 2.25 17.51
CA THR A 495 -25.62 3.71 17.53
C THR A 495 -25.63 4.32 16.14
N ASN A 496 -25.17 3.57 15.13
CA ASN A 496 -25.25 3.95 13.71
C ASN A 496 -25.08 2.69 12.80
N THR A 497 -26.19 2.04 12.51
CA THR A 497 -26.21 0.80 11.71
C THR A 497 -25.70 1.00 10.28
N GLU A 498 -25.94 2.16 9.67
CA GLU A 498 -25.43 2.46 8.34
C GLU A 498 -23.89 2.60 8.36
N LEU A 499 -23.33 3.25 9.36
CA LEU A 499 -21.89 3.37 9.51
C LEU A 499 -21.24 1.99 9.77
N HIS A 500 -21.85 1.18 10.64
CA HIS A 500 -21.36 -0.18 10.88
C HIS A 500 -21.25 -0.99 9.58
N LYS A 501 -22.29 -0.99 8.75
CA LYS A 501 -22.32 -1.64 7.44
C LYS A 501 -21.28 -1.05 6.47
N PHE A 502 -21.19 0.26 6.37
CA PHE A 502 -20.23 0.93 5.49
C PHE A 502 -18.78 0.58 5.83
N LEU A 503 -18.43 0.49 7.11
CA LEU A 503 -17.07 0.19 7.56
C LEU A 503 -16.57 -1.20 7.15
N THR A 504 -17.44 -2.14 6.81
CA THR A 504 -17.01 -3.46 6.28
C THR A 504 -16.31 -3.36 4.93
N HIS A 505 -16.57 -2.28 4.18
CA HIS A 505 -15.96 -1.98 2.89
C HIS A 505 -14.76 -1.02 2.98
N VAL A 506 -14.48 -0.48 4.18
CA VAL A 506 -13.35 0.42 4.43
C VAL A 506 -12.13 -0.39 4.86
N ILE A 507 -11.01 -0.17 4.20
CA ILE A 507 -9.75 -0.90 4.45
C ILE A 507 -8.74 -0.10 5.27
N GLY A 508 -8.86 1.24 5.31
CA GLY A 508 -7.88 2.04 6.05
C GLY A 508 -7.99 3.54 5.84
N PHE A 509 -6.96 4.22 6.33
CA PHE A 509 -6.87 5.67 6.35
C PHE A 509 -5.71 6.19 5.52
N ASP A 510 -5.92 7.37 4.96
CA ASP A 510 -4.94 8.19 4.28
C ASP A 510 -4.89 9.58 4.93
N SER A 511 -3.74 10.25 4.87
CA SER A 511 -3.56 11.64 5.27
C SER A 511 -3.07 12.43 4.07
N VAL A 512 -3.80 13.45 3.65
CA VAL A 512 -3.59 14.18 2.40
C VAL A 512 -3.52 15.69 2.62
N ASP A 513 -2.56 16.35 2.02
CA ASP A 513 -2.45 17.80 1.80
C ASP A 513 -1.25 18.09 0.91
N ASP A 514 -1.06 19.36 0.54
CA ASP A 514 0.15 19.84 -0.13
C ASP A 514 1.37 19.74 0.81
N GLU A 515 2.18 18.71 0.61
CA GLU A 515 3.40 18.49 1.38
C GLU A 515 4.49 19.57 1.14
N SER A 516 4.32 20.43 0.14
CA SER A 516 5.26 21.55 -0.12
C SER A 516 5.00 22.79 0.74
N LYS A 517 3.88 22.83 1.48
CA LYS A 517 3.60 23.90 2.43
C LYS A 517 4.69 23.97 3.50
N PRO A 518 5.11 25.19 3.89
CA PRO A 518 6.02 25.36 5.03
C PRO A 518 5.38 24.80 6.30
N GLU A 519 6.15 24.03 7.04
CA GLU A 519 5.76 23.56 8.37
C GLU A 519 6.96 23.69 9.33
N ASN A 520 6.69 23.73 10.63
CA ASN A 520 7.75 23.60 11.62
C ASN A 520 8.12 22.11 11.74
N PRO A 521 9.30 21.69 11.20
CA PRO A 521 9.68 20.28 11.18
C PRO A 521 10.14 19.74 12.54
N ASN A 522 10.29 20.61 13.54
CA ASN A 522 10.82 20.25 14.85
C ASN A 522 9.74 19.56 15.69
N LEU A 523 9.77 18.22 15.68
CA LEU A 523 9.00 17.42 16.60
C LEU A 523 9.76 17.36 17.94
N THR A 524 9.13 17.80 19.03
CA THR A 524 9.73 17.77 20.37
C THR A 524 8.77 17.16 21.40
N GLU A 525 9.33 16.59 22.45
CA GLU A 525 8.54 15.97 23.54
C GLU A 525 7.62 16.98 24.26
N ASN A 526 8.00 18.26 24.22
CA ASN A 526 7.26 19.36 24.88
C ASN A 526 6.23 20.04 23.97
N MET A 527 5.86 19.42 22.85
CA MET A 527 4.77 19.96 22.02
C MET A 527 3.45 19.93 22.78
N LYS A 528 2.61 20.94 22.50
CA LYS A 528 1.25 20.99 23.02
C LYS A 528 0.52 19.68 22.76
N SER A 529 -0.22 19.17 23.73
CA SER A 529 -1.14 18.06 23.51
C SER A 529 -2.28 18.48 22.55
N PRO A 530 -3.00 17.54 21.91
CA PRO A 530 -4.15 17.89 21.07
C PRO A 530 -5.21 18.75 21.74
N GLU A 531 -5.40 18.60 23.04
CA GLU A 531 -6.34 19.37 23.87
C GLU A 531 -5.88 20.83 24.03
N GLU A 532 -4.55 21.05 24.08
CA GLU A 532 -3.90 22.35 24.23
C GLU A 532 -3.55 23.01 22.88
N TRP A 533 -3.60 22.25 21.77
CA TRP A 533 -3.29 22.78 20.45
C TRP A 533 -4.45 23.62 19.92
N ASP A 534 -4.41 24.89 20.22
CA ASP A 534 -5.39 25.90 19.83
C ASP A 534 -4.84 26.96 18.86
N ASP A 535 -3.63 26.74 18.35
CA ASP A 535 -2.97 27.64 17.38
C ASP A 535 -3.74 27.65 16.05
N GLU A 536 -3.60 28.74 15.28
CA GLU A 536 -4.18 28.86 13.94
C GLU A 536 -3.35 28.12 12.87
N GLU A 537 -2.15 27.66 13.23
CA GLU A 537 -1.29 26.89 12.35
C GLU A 537 -1.59 25.39 12.43
N ASN A 538 -1.41 24.70 11.30
CA ASN A 538 -1.48 23.25 11.25
C ASN A 538 -0.40 22.62 12.16
N PRO A 539 -0.74 21.55 12.88
CA PRO A 539 0.30 20.67 13.42
C PRO A 539 1.19 20.13 12.30
N PRO A 540 2.47 19.82 12.59
CA PRO A 540 3.36 19.20 11.61
C PRO A 540 2.81 17.88 11.07
N TYR A 541 3.21 17.51 9.85
CA TYR A 541 2.85 16.24 9.22
C TYR A 541 3.03 15.03 10.15
N ALA A 542 4.20 14.95 10.79
CA ALA A 542 4.53 13.84 11.68
C ALA A 542 3.62 13.76 12.91
N TYR A 543 3.16 14.90 13.43
CA TYR A 543 2.22 15.00 14.54
C TYR A 543 0.83 14.50 14.14
N TYR A 544 0.30 14.97 12.99
CA TYR A 544 -0.97 14.47 12.45
C TYR A 544 -0.95 12.96 12.28
N LEU A 545 0.10 12.46 11.65
CA LEU A 545 0.20 11.04 11.31
C LEU A 545 0.30 10.16 12.57
N TYR A 546 1.01 10.65 13.59
CA TYR A 546 1.10 9.93 14.88
C TYR A 546 -0.26 9.78 15.54
N TYR A 547 -1.05 10.85 15.68
CA TYR A 547 -2.35 10.77 16.37
C TYR A 547 -3.37 9.97 15.55
N MET A 548 -3.31 10.01 14.22
CA MET A 548 -4.09 9.12 13.37
C MET A 548 -3.69 7.65 13.61
N TYR A 549 -2.39 7.35 13.62
CA TYR A 549 -1.88 6.01 13.90
C TYR A 549 -2.26 5.51 15.29
N ALA A 550 -2.00 6.27 16.35
CA ALA A 550 -2.23 5.85 17.73
C ALA A 550 -3.71 5.51 17.99
N ASN A 551 -4.63 6.35 17.47
CA ASN A 551 -6.07 6.08 17.60
C ASN A 551 -6.53 4.93 16.70
N MET A 552 -5.97 4.77 15.48
CA MET A 552 -6.23 3.60 14.64
C MET A 552 -5.79 2.30 15.33
N VAL A 553 -4.63 2.31 15.98
CA VAL A 553 -4.09 1.15 16.72
C VAL A 553 -5.04 0.72 17.82
N THR A 554 -5.48 1.65 18.68
CA THR A 554 -6.42 1.33 19.77
C THR A 554 -7.79 0.91 19.23
N LEU A 555 -8.25 1.54 18.16
CA LEU A 555 -9.48 1.14 17.45
C LEU A 555 -9.37 -0.28 16.85
N ASN A 556 -8.25 -0.62 16.22
CA ASN A 556 -8.01 -1.94 15.63
C ASN A 556 -8.01 -3.05 16.71
N GLN A 557 -7.40 -2.79 17.87
CA GLN A 557 -7.41 -3.76 18.97
C GLN A 557 -8.85 -4.00 19.47
N LEU A 558 -9.65 -2.93 19.67
CA LEU A 558 -11.06 -3.07 20.00
C LEU A 558 -11.85 -3.82 18.92
N ARG A 559 -11.68 -3.45 17.65
CA ARG A 559 -12.39 -4.07 16.53
C ARG A 559 -12.02 -5.56 16.36
N LYS A 560 -10.74 -5.89 16.55
CA LYS A 560 -10.27 -7.28 16.53
C LYS A 560 -10.91 -8.13 17.64
N GLU A 561 -11.00 -7.59 18.88
CA GLU A 561 -11.70 -8.25 19.98
C GLU A 561 -13.20 -8.44 19.73
N GLN A 562 -13.81 -7.52 18.97
CA GLN A 562 -15.21 -7.59 18.56
C GLN A 562 -15.44 -8.45 17.30
N GLY A 563 -14.38 -9.01 16.69
CA GLY A 563 -14.47 -9.80 15.45
C GLY A 563 -14.76 -8.97 14.20
N LEU A 564 -14.48 -7.66 14.24
CA LEU A 564 -14.66 -6.72 13.14
C LEU A 564 -13.37 -6.57 12.31
N ASN A 565 -13.49 -6.10 11.07
CA ASN A 565 -12.34 -5.77 10.23
C ASN A 565 -11.50 -4.63 10.81
N THR A 566 -10.20 -4.71 10.61
CA THR A 566 -9.21 -3.71 11.05
C THR A 566 -8.79 -2.80 9.89
N PHE A 567 -8.15 -1.68 10.22
CA PHE A 567 -7.75 -0.65 9.28
C PHE A 567 -6.24 -0.55 9.18
N VAL A 568 -5.75 -0.12 8.01
CA VAL A 568 -4.33 0.15 7.75
C VAL A 568 -4.11 1.64 7.48
N LEU A 569 -2.86 2.11 7.68
CA LEU A 569 -2.47 3.49 7.38
C LEU A 569 -1.67 3.52 6.08
N ARG A 570 -2.16 4.24 5.07
CA ARG A 570 -1.56 4.40 3.74
C ARG A 570 -1.58 5.87 3.30
N PRO A 571 -0.74 6.71 3.89
CA PRO A 571 -0.76 8.15 3.64
C PRO A 571 -0.10 8.52 2.32
N HIS A 572 -0.45 9.71 1.82
CA HIS A 572 0.45 10.48 0.96
C HIS A 572 1.72 10.77 1.74
N CYS A 573 2.87 10.43 1.20
CA CYS A 573 4.13 10.57 1.91
C CYS A 573 5.30 10.77 0.95
N GLY A 574 6.00 11.87 1.10
CA GLY A 574 7.19 12.17 0.30
C GLY A 574 6.90 12.48 -1.16
N GLU A 575 5.75 13.00 -1.50
CA GLU A 575 5.46 13.58 -2.81
C GLU A 575 6.27 14.87 -2.98
N ALA A 576 6.27 15.71 -1.97
CA ALA A 576 7.07 16.92 -1.84
C ALA A 576 7.58 17.08 -0.39
N GLY A 577 7.96 18.26 0.02
CA GLY A 577 8.32 18.59 1.40
C GLY A 577 9.63 17.99 1.91
N PRO A 578 9.84 18.00 3.23
CA PRO A 578 11.07 17.55 3.85
C PRO A 578 11.14 16.02 3.99
N PRO A 579 12.36 15.43 4.01
CA PRO A 579 12.54 13.99 4.18
C PRO A 579 11.98 13.41 5.48
N VAL A 580 11.73 14.24 6.49
CA VAL A 580 11.17 13.80 7.79
C VAL A 580 9.78 13.19 7.66
N HIS A 581 8.98 13.58 6.64
CA HIS A 581 7.72 12.93 6.32
C HIS A 581 7.91 11.45 6.04
N LEU A 582 8.95 11.10 5.27
CA LEU A 582 9.30 9.71 4.98
C LEU A 582 9.79 8.94 6.21
N CYS A 583 10.40 9.60 7.21
CA CYS A 583 10.71 8.97 8.49
C CYS A 583 9.41 8.60 9.24
N ALA A 584 8.45 9.52 9.28
CA ALA A 584 7.13 9.25 9.86
C ALA A 584 6.39 8.12 9.12
N GLY A 585 6.37 8.17 7.78
CA GLY A 585 5.81 7.08 6.95
C GLY A 585 6.50 5.74 7.19
N PHE A 586 7.83 5.71 7.36
CA PHE A 586 8.57 4.50 7.68
C PHE A 586 8.13 3.85 8.99
N LEU A 587 7.91 4.63 10.04
CA LEU A 587 7.48 4.10 11.34
C LEU A 587 6.00 3.70 11.36
N LEU A 588 5.12 4.58 10.85
CA LEU A 588 3.68 4.51 11.13
C LEU A 588 2.85 3.84 10.04
N ALA A 589 3.28 3.93 8.77
CA ALA A 589 2.48 3.50 7.64
C ALA A 589 2.81 2.06 7.20
N GLU A 590 1.78 1.31 6.83
CA GLU A 590 1.98 0.00 6.17
C GLU A 590 2.65 0.19 4.82
N ASN A 591 2.09 1.06 4.00
CA ASN A 591 2.55 1.42 2.67
C ASN A 591 2.36 2.93 2.47
N ILE A 592 2.99 3.51 1.45
CA ILE A 592 2.87 4.94 1.16
C ILE A 592 2.46 5.21 -0.29
N SER A 593 1.96 6.41 -0.54
CA SER A 593 1.75 6.92 -1.89
C SER A 593 2.84 7.92 -2.26
N HIS A 594 3.17 7.96 -3.55
CA HIS A 594 4.17 8.78 -4.22
C HIS A 594 5.63 8.46 -3.88
N GLY A 595 6.11 8.72 -2.66
CA GLY A 595 7.50 8.44 -2.25
C GLY A 595 8.59 9.09 -3.08
N LEU A 596 8.31 10.16 -3.83
CA LEU A 596 9.25 10.80 -4.78
C LEU A 596 10.52 11.29 -4.10
N MET A 597 10.39 11.76 -2.85
CA MET A 597 11.51 12.34 -2.10
C MET A 597 12.51 11.28 -1.59
N LEU A 598 12.18 9.97 -1.60
CA LEU A 598 13.14 8.91 -1.32
C LEU A 598 14.37 8.98 -2.24
N ARG A 599 14.22 9.49 -3.48
CA ARG A 599 15.33 9.67 -4.43
C ARG A 599 16.46 10.55 -3.89
N LYS A 600 16.18 11.43 -2.93
CA LYS A 600 17.15 12.36 -2.35
C LYS A 600 17.86 11.79 -1.10
N VAL A 601 17.33 10.70 -0.51
CA VAL A 601 17.81 10.17 0.77
C VAL A 601 18.15 8.69 0.66
N PRO A 602 19.40 8.35 0.30
CA PRO A 602 19.82 6.95 0.10
C PRO A 602 19.57 6.05 1.31
N ALA A 603 19.74 6.55 2.54
CA ALA A 603 19.50 5.78 3.75
C ALA A 603 18.04 5.35 3.87
N LEU A 604 17.08 6.27 3.72
CA LEU A 604 15.65 5.93 3.72
C LEU A 604 15.30 5.01 2.56
N GLN A 605 15.79 5.28 1.36
CA GLN A 605 15.52 4.43 0.20
C GLN A 605 15.97 2.99 0.44
N TYR A 606 17.13 2.78 1.09
CA TYR A 606 17.66 1.46 1.37
C TYR A 606 16.86 0.73 2.45
N ILE A 607 16.44 1.39 3.55
CA ILE A 607 15.59 0.75 4.56
C ILE A 607 14.16 0.48 4.05
N TYR A 608 13.61 1.33 3.16
CA TYR A 608 12.34 1.04 2.48
C TYR A 608 12.44 -0.20 1.60
N TYR A 609 13.58 -0.39 0.93
CA TYR A 609 13.88 -1.60 0.18
C TYR A 609 13.98 -2.82 1.09
N LEU A 610 14.77 -2.76 2.18
CA LEU A 610 14.94 -3.89 3.11
C LEU A 610 13.62 -4.27 3.82
N ALA A 611 12.83 -3.28 4.19
CA ALA A 611 11.51 -3.46 4.80
C ALA A 611 10.40 -3.76 3.76
N GLN A 612 10.72 -3.83 2.47
CA GLN A 612 9.79 -4.15 1.38
C GLN A 612 8.47 -3.35 1.42
N ILE A 613 8.54 -2.07 1.80
CA ILE A 613 7.40 -1.16 1.86
C ILE A 613 6.91 -0.87 0.45
N PHE A 614 5.61 -1.03 0.20
CA PHE A 614 5.02 -0.71 -1.09
C PHE A 614 4.87 0.81 -1.27
N ILE A 615 5.06 1.25 -2.51
CA ILE A 615 4.97 2.65 -2.92
C ILE A 615 4.05 2.74 -4.14
N ALA A 616 2.88 3.35 -3.95
CA ALA A 616 1.95 3.61 -5.05
C ALA A 616 2.39 4.89 -5.78
N MET A 617 2.88 4.74 -7.01
CA MET A 617 3.39 5.84 -7.82
C MET A 617 2.44 6.17 -8.97
N SER A 618 2.26 7.46 -9.23
CA SER A 618 1.33 7.98 -10.23
C SER A 618 2.09 8.84 -11.25
N PRO A 619 2.68 8.22 -12.28
CA PRO A 619 3.55 8.88 -13.24
C PRO A 619 3.00 10.12 -13.93
N LEU A 620 1.73 10.08 -14.37
CA LEU A 620 1.12 11.23 -15.06
C LEU A 620 0.90 12.40 -14.10
N SER A 621 0.39 12.14 -12.91
CA SER A 621 0.24 13.15 -11.86
C SER A 621 1.60 13.76 -11.51
N ASN A 622 2.58 12.92 -11.23
CA ASN A 622 3.92 13.36 -10.86
C ASN A 622 4.58 14.22 -11.96
N ASN A 623 4.36 13.87 -13.25
CA ASN A 623 4.87 14.64 -14.37
C ASN A 623 4.20 16.01 -14.50
N SER A 624 2.91 16.07 -14.16
CA SER A 624 2.15 17.31 -14.23
C SER A 624 2.44 18.28 -13.10
N LEU A 625 2.77 17.75 -11.88
CA LEU A 625 2.89 18.56 -10.67
C LEU A 625 4.33 18.81 -10.24
N PHE A 626 5.20 17.79 -10.24
CA PHE A 626 6.49 17.87 -9.52
C PHE A 626 7.72 17.55 -10.36
N LEU A 627 7.68 16.49 -11.20
CA LEU A 627 8.87 15.94 -11.83
C LEU A 627 8.60 15.47 -13.25
N ARG A 628 9.37 15.93 -14.20
CA ARG A 628 9.34 15.38 -15.57
C ARG A 628 9.67 13.91 -15.57
N TYR A 629 9.14 13.13 -16.53
CA TYR A 629 9.35 11.68 -16.65
C TYR A 629 10.83 11.26 -16.53
N HIS A 630 11.77 11.98 -17.12
CA HIS A 630 13.20 11.67 -17.05
C HIS A 630 13.83 11.85 -15.65
N ARG A 631 13.15 12.54 -14.73
CA ARG A 631 13.57 12.71 -13.33
C ARG A 631 12.77 11.88 -12.34
N ASN A 632 11.73 11.21 -12.82
CA ASN A 632 10.89 10.37 -11.97
C ASN A 632 11.72 9.15 -11.50
N PRO A 633 11.74 8.85 -10.21
CA PRO A 633 12.58 7.78 -9.67
C PRO A 633 12.05 6.36 -9.90
N LEU A 634 10.86 6.18 -10.46
CA LEU A 634 10.23 4.86 -10.63
C LEU A 634 11.16 3.81 -11.29
N PRO A 635 11.85 4.10 -12.40
CA PRO A 635 12.72 3.09 -13.02
C PRO A 635 13.89 2.70 -12.11
N ASP A 636 14.43 3.66 -11.35
CA ASP A 636 15.50 3.38 -10.38
C ASP A 636 14.98 2.57 -9.21
N TYR A 637 13.79 2.89 -8.67
CA TYR A 637 13.19 2.14 -7.57
C TYR A 637 12.88 0.71 -7.98
N HIS A 638 12.28 0.52 -9.15
CA HIS A 638 12.02 -0.80 -9.71
C HIS A 638 13.31 -1.61 -9.90
N ALA A 639 14.34 -1.01 -10.52
CA ALA A 639 15.64 -1.66 -10.71
C ALA A 639 16.31 -2.05 -9.39
N ARG A 640 16.16 -1.24 -8.34
CA ARG A 640 16.72 -1.50 -7.00
C ARG A 640 15.92 -2.51 -6.19
N GLY A 641 14.74 -2.91 -6.65
CA GLY A 641 13.89 -3.88 -5.98
C GLY A 641 12.94 -3.31 -4.93
N LEU A 642 12.75 -1.98 -4.88
CA LEU A 642 11.66 -1.42 -4.09
C LEU A 642 10.31 -1.90 -4.61
N ARG A 643 9.36 -2.13 -3.73
CA ARG A 643 8.01 -2.60 -4.06
C ARG A 643 7.15 -1.46 -4.61
N VAL A 644 7.34 -1.13 -5.89
CA VAL A 644 6.55 -0.08 -6.56
C VAL A 644 5.32 -0.65 -7.23
N THR A 645 4.25 0.15 -7.28
CA THR A 645 3.02 -0.09 -8.04
C THR A 645 2.68 1.14 -8.86
N LEU A 646 1.87 0.99 -9.91
CA LEU A 646 1.31 2.10 -10.63
C LEU A 646 -0.11 2.40 -10.16
N SER A 647 -0.46 3.67 -10.13
CA SER A 647 -1.76 4.19 -9.72
C SER A 647 -2.09 5.46 -10.49
N THR A 648 -3.34 5.89 -10.46
CA THR A 648 -3.82 6.99 -11.31
C THR A 648 -3.91 8.34 -10.60
N ASP A 649 -4.02 8.34 -9.27
CA ASP A 649 -4.21 9.55 -8.47
C ASP A 649 -5.53 10.27 -8.83
N ASP A 650 -5.50 11.17 -9.81
CA ASP A 650 -6.62 11.99 -10.24
C ASP A 650 -6.93 11.81 -11.74
N PRO A 651 -7.69 10.78 -12.14
CA PRO A 651 -8.07 10.59 -13.55
C PRO A 651 -8.76 11.81 -14.18
N LEU A 652 -9.51 12.57 -13.40
CA LEU A 652 -10.18 13.78 -13.87
C LEU A 652 -9.20 14.81 -14.46
N GLN A 653 -8.00 14.93 -13.87
CA GLN A 653 -7.01 15.92 -14.27
C GLN A 653 -6.00 15.39 -15.30
N PHE A 654 -5.72 14.08 -15.31
CA PHE A 654 -4.54 13.55 -15.99
C PHE A 654 -4.84 12.52 -17.07
N HIS A 655 -6.06 11.93 -17.11
CA HIS A 655 -6.37 10.81 -18.01
C HIS A 655 -7.50 11.13 -18.99
N TYR A 656 -7.46 10.48 -20.15
CA TYR A 656 -8.37 10.76 -21.26
C TYR A 656 -9.17 9.54 -21.71
N THR A 657 -8.84 8.34 -21.22
CA THR A 657 -9.48 7.08 -21.58
C THR A 657 -10.38 6.57 -20.45
N LYS A 658 -11.25 5.59 -20.75
CA LYS A 658 -12.06 4.89 -19.75
C LYS A 658 -11.25 3.93 -18.87
N GLU A 659 -10.02 3.65 -19.23
CA GLU A 659 -9.09 2.76 -18.50
C GLU A 659 -7.85 3.54 -18.04
N PRO A 660 -7.98 4.46 -17.07
CA PRO A 660 -6.90 5.34 -16.66
C PRO A 660 -5.68 4.59 -16.14
N LEU A 661 -5.87 3.47 -15.43
CA LEU A 661 -4.74 2.66 -14.96
C LEU A 661 -3.96 2.02 -16.13
N MET A 662 -4.64 1.58 -17.19
CA MET A 662 -3.98 1.08 -18.40
C MET A 662 -3.22 2.18 -19.14
N GLU A 663 -3.71 3.43 -19.08
CA GLU A 663 -3.04 4.61 -19.62
C GLU A 663 -1.72 4.87 -18.86
N GLU A 664 -1.72 4.78 -17.52
CA GLU A 664 -0.50 4.85 -16.69
C GLU A 664 0.53 3.79 -17.08
N TYR A 665 0.12 2.53 -17.18
CA TYR A 665 1.01 1.44 -17.61
C TYR A 665 1.57 1.67 -19.01
N SER A 666 0.75 2.13 -19.94
CA SER A 666 1.16 2.40 -21.31
C SER A 666 2.19 3.52 -21.39
N VAL A 667 1.96 4.63 -20.67
CA VAL A 667 2.90 5.75 -20.61
C VAL A 667 4.19 5.35 -19.92
N ALA A 668 4.12 4.63 -18.79
CA ALA A 668 5.29 4.14 -18.08
C ALA A 668 6.14 3.20 -18.96
N ALA A 669 5.51 2.25 -19.66
CA ALA A 669 6.20 1.35 -20.57
C ALA A 669 6.91 2.11 -21.72
N GLN A 670 6.27 3.14 -22.27
CA GLN A 670 6.88 3.94 -23.34
C GLN A 670 8.00 4.86 -22.82
N ALA A 671 7.78 5.53 -21.69
CA ALA A 671 8.75 6.49 -21.15
C ALA A 671 10.04 5.80 -20.67
N TRP A 672 9.92 4.65 -20.02
CA TRP A 672 11.05 3.97 -19.36
C TRP A 672 11.41 2.62 -19.94
N LYS A 673 10.78 2.23 -21.06
CA LYS A 673 11.06 0.97 -21.77
C LYS A 673 10.87 -0.26 -20.88
N LEU A 674 9.80 -0.27 -20.08
CA LEU A 674 9.48 -1.42 -19.25
C LEU A 674 9.13 -2.63 -20.13
N SER A 675 9.63 -3.79 -19.74
CA SER A 675 9.30 -5.06 -20.38
C SER A 675 7.87 -5.53 -19.96
N ALA A 676 7.34 -6.51 -20.67
CA ALA A 676 6.07 -7.15 -20.25
C ALA A 676 6.20 -7.79 -18.87
N CYS A 677 7.37 -8.34 -18.53
CA CYS A 677 7.65 -8.89 -17.22
C CYS A 677 7.61 -7.81 -16.13
N ASP A 678 8.22 -6.64 -16.37
CA ASP A 678 8.21 -5.52 -15.43
C ASP A 678 6.76 -5.04 -15.16
N MET A 679 5.97 -4.88 -16.21
CA MET A 679 4.56 -4.48 -16.07
C MET A 679 3.74 -5.50 -15.29
N CYS A 680 3.93 -6.80 -15.54
CA CYS A 680 3.26 -7.85 -14.77
C CYS A 680 3.73 -7.91 -13.31
N GLU A 681 5.02 -7.65 -13.03
CA GLU A 681 5.56 -7.53 -11.67
C GLU A 681 4.92 -6.36 -10.93
N LEU A 682 4.79 -5.18 -11.55
CA LEU A 682 4.11 -4.02 -10.97
C LEU A 682 2.62 -4.30 -10.72
N ALA A 683 1.94 -4.99 -11.64
CA ALA A 683 0.54 -5.40 -11.48
C ALA A 683 0.38 -6.38 -10.31
N ARG A 684 1.23 -7.41 -10.20
CA ARG A 684 1.25 -8.33 -9.06
C ARG A 684 1.47 -7.59 -7.74
N ASN A 685 2.41 -6.66 -7.70
CA ASN A 685 2.67 -5.84 -6.53
C ASN A 685 1.43 -5.04 -6.11
N SER A 686 0.66 -4.50 -7.06
CA SER A 686 -0.56 -3.75 -6.74
C SER A 686 -1.63 -4.61 -6.08
N VAL A 687 -1.76 -5.88 -6.50
CA VAL A 687 -2.68 -6.83 -5.86
C VAL A 687 -2.22 -7.14 -4.43
N ILE A 688 -0.94 -7.42 -4.22
CA ILE A 688 -0.43 -7.75 -2.89
C ILE A 688 -0.58 -6.58 -1.93
N MET A 689 -0.26 -5.36 -2.38
CA MET A 689 -0.41 -4.12 -1.61
C MET A 689 -1.86 -3.84 -1.20
N SER A 690 -2.83 -4.26 -2.01
CA SER A 690 -4.23 -3.89 -1.85
C SER A 690 -4.86 -4.46 -0.57
N GLY A 691 -5.99 -3.89 -0.13
CA GLY A 691 -6.77 -4.37 1.01
C GLY A 691 -7.92 -5.32 0.64
N PHE A 692 -7.88 -5.93 -0.54
CA PHE A 692 -8.82 -6.99 -0.89
C PHE A 692 -8.57 -8.24 -0.04
N SER A 693 -9.61 -9.07 0.12
CA SER A 693 -9.54 -10.23 1.01
C SER A 693 -8.48 -11.24 0.57
N HIS A 694 -8.01 -12.05 1.53
CA HIS A 694 -7.04 -13.10 1.28
C HIS A 694 -7.51 -14.07 0.19
N GLU A 695 -8.76 -14.48 0.23
CA GLU A 695 -9.37 -15.39 -0.75
C GLU A 695 -9.35 -14.80 -2.16
N MET A 696 -9.64 -13.50 -2.30
CA MET A 696 -9.56 -12.83 -3.59
C MET A 696 -8.12 -12.78 -4.09
N LYS A 697 -7.16 -12.44 -3.24
CA LYS A 697 -5.73 -12.44 -3.61
C LYS A 697 -5.25 -13.83 -4.00
N GLN A 698 -5.63 -14.88 -3.29
CA GLN A 698 -5.32 -16.28 -3.67
C GLN A 698 -5.86 -16.61 -5.06
N ARG A 699 -7.09 -16.21 -5.37
CA ARG A 699 -7.69 -16.42 -6.70
C ARG A 699 -6.97 -15.62 -7.80
N TRP A 700 -6.40 -14.45 -7.49
CA TRP A 700 -5.82 -13.55 -8.49
C TRP A 700 -4.35 -13.77 -8.77
N VAL A 701 -3.56 -14.14 -7.78
CA VAL A 701 -2.09 -14.21 -7.88
C VAL A 701 -1.50 -15.57 -7.48
N GLY A 702 -2.28 -16.47 -6.90
CA GLY A 702 -1.86 -17.84 -6.54
C GLY A 702 -2.12 -18.18 -5.10
N GLN A 703 -2.29 -19.48 -4.84
CA GLN A 703 -2.69 -20.03 -3.53
C GLN A 703 -1.70 -19.63 -2.40
N HIS A 704 -0.43 -19.54 -2.71
CA HIS A 704 0.64 -19.30 -1.75
C HIS A 704 1.31 -17.94 -1.95
N TYR A 705 0.57 -16.93 -2.44
CA TYR A 705 1.11 -15.63 -2.84
C TYR A 705 1.89 -14.89 -1.73
N GLU A 706 1.69 -15.26 -0.48
CA GLU A 706 2.38 -14.69 0.68
C GLU A 706 3.80 -15.22 0.83
N ARG A 707 4.08 -16.44 0.32
CA ARG A 707 5.44 -17.00 0.37
C ARG A 707 6.40 -16.17 -0.46
N PRO A 708 7.63 -15.94 0.02
CA PRO A 708 8.63 -15.22 -0.74
C PRO A 708 9.16 -16.06 -1.92
N GLY A 709 9.68 -15.38 -2.95
CA GLY A 709 10.30 -16.00 -4.11
C GLY A 709 9.35 -16.76 -5.04
N ALA A 710 9.86 -17.75 -5.73
CA ALA A 710 9.12 -18.59 -6.69
C ALA A 710 7.97 -19.40 -6.05
N PRO A 711 8.10 -19.96 -4.84
CA PRO A 711 7.01 -20.69 -4.19
C PRO A 711 5.74 -19.87 -3.98
N GLY A 712 5.85 -18.55 -3.90
CA GLY A 712 4.72 -17.62 -3.76
C GLY A 712 4.14 -17.14 -5.09
N ASN A 713 4.49 -17.75 -6.20
CA ASN A 713 4.05 -17.34 -7.53
C ASN A 713 3.17 -18.38 -8.22
N ASP A 714 2.29 -17.88 -9.06
CA ASP A 714 1.57 -18.68 -10.05
C ASP A 714 1.59 -17.91 -11.38
N ILE A 715 2.54 -18.30 -12.25
CA ILE A 715 2.74 -17.64 -13.55
C ILE A 715 1.47 -17.70 -14.41
N THR A 716 0.62 -18.72 -14.24
CA THR A 716 -0.64 -18.84 -14.99
C THR A 716 -1.63 -17.74 -14.65
N ARG A 717 -1.48 -17.09 -13.48
CA ARG A 717 -2.32 -16.02 -12.98
C ARG A 717 -1.65 -14.65 -13.08
N THR A 718 -0.38 -14.57 -12.71
CA THR A 718 0.37 -13.31 -12.65
C THR A 718 1.08 -12.95 -13.94
N ASN A 719 1.37 -13.92 -14.78
CA ASN A 719 2.28 -13.81 -15.92
C ASN A 719 3.68 -13.27 -15.57
N VAL A 720 4.08 -13.40 -14.31
CA VAL A 720 5.43 -13.10 -13.83
C VAL A 720 6.21 -14.41 -13.80
N PRO A 721 7.36 -14.53 -14.49
CA PRO A 721 8.20 -15.71 -14.40
C PRO A 721 8.77 -15.94 -13.01
N ASP A 722 8.84 -17.19 -12.56
CA ASP A 722 9.44 -17.58 -11.28
C ASP A 722 10.89 -17.09 -11.16
N VAL A 723 11.63 -17.10 -12.27
CA VAL A 723 12.97 -16.55 -12.37
C VAL A 723 13.09 -15.12 -11.84
N ARG A 724 12.11 -14.27 -12.17
CA ARG A 724 12.08 -12.87 -11.71
C ARG A 724 11.88 -12.78 -10.20
N LEU A 725 10.92 -13.51 -9.66
CA LEU A 725 10.62 -13.44 -8.22
C LEU A 725 11.69 -14.09 -7.38
N GLU A 726 12.28 -15.20 -7.86
CA GLU A 726 13.41 -15.81 -7.19
C GLU A 726 14.63 -14.90 -7.17
N TYR A 727 14.95 -14.25 -8.29
CA TYR A 727 15.99 -13.22 -8.34
C TYR A 727 15.76 -12.10 -7.32
N ARG A 728 14.53 -11.60 -7.21
CA ARG A 728 14.17 -10.55 -6.22
C ARG A 728 14.38 -11.04 -4.80
N HIS A 729 13.95 -12.25 -4.51
CA HIS A 729 14.06 -12.84 -3.18
C HIS A 729 15.51 -13.13 -2.80
N GLU A 730 16.26 -13.85 -3.64
CA GLU A 730 17.71 -14.11 -3.41
C GLU A 730 18.50 -12.80 -3.22
N THR A 731 18.17 -11.75 -3.98
CA THR A 731 18.86 -10.47 -3.84
C THR A 731 18.54 -9.80 -2.51
N LEU A 732 17.32 -9.89 -2.01
CA LEU A 732 16.93 -9.37 -0.69
C LEU A 732 17.63 -10.15 0.43
N VAL A 733 17.64 -11.48 0.34
CA VAL A 733 18.34 -12.36 1.31
C VAL A 733 19.83 -12.04 1.32
N ASP A 734 20.50 -11.94 0.17
CA ASP A 734 21.90 -11.53 0.08
C ASP A 734 22.19 -10.19 0.80
N GLU A 735 21.27 -9.20 0.67
CA GLU A 735 21.43 -7.90 1.34
C GLU A 735 21.25 -8.01 2.86
N LEU A 736 20.27 -8.78 3.30
CA LEU A 736 20.04 -9.03 4.72
C LEU A 736 21.20 -9.82 5.33
N ASP A 737 21.68 -10.87 4.68
CA ASP A 737 22.85 -11.63 5.11
C ASP A 737 24.08 -10.73 5.29
N ASN A 738 24.38 -9.90 4.28
CA ASN A 738 25.48 -8.95 4.35
C ASN A 738 25.34 -7.95 5.50
N LEU A 739 24.11 -7.54 5.83
CA LEU A 739 23.85 -6.58 6.90
C LEU A 739 24.03 -7.23 8.28
N PHE A 740 23.42 -8.41 8.49
CA PHE A 740 23.42 -9.09 9.77
C PHE A 740 24.77 -9.76 10.10
N GLN A 741 25.49 -10.33 9.12
CA GLN A 741 26.82 -10.92 9.33
C GLN A 741 27.86 -9.89 9.77
N LYS A 742 27.80 -8.65 9.31
CA LYS A 742 28.73 -7.58 9.69
C LYS A 742 28.61 -7.19 11.16
N THR A 743 27.40 -7.24 11.72
CA THR A 743 27.19 -6.98 13.15
C THR A 743 27.75 -8.09 14.04
N MET A 744 27.83 -9.32 13.53
CA MET A 744 28.37 -10.46 14.28
C MET A 744 29.90 -10.46 14.34
N ALA A 745 30.59 -9.96 13.31
CA ALA A 745 32.04 -9.89 13.27
C ALA A 745 32.62 -8.94 14.34
N GLY A 746 31.90 -7.86 14.69
CA GLY A 746 32.29 -6.91 15.72
C GLY A 746 32.05 -7.38 17.16
N GLN A 747 31.28 -8.46 17.37
CA GLN A 747 31.00 -8.98 18.73
C GLN A 747 31.99 -10.05 19.20
N ASN A 748 32.89 -10.54 18.35
CA ASN A 748 34.00 -11.39 18.72
C ASN A 748 35.33 -10.60 18.67
N PRO A 749 35.76 -9.91 19.74
CA PRO A 749 37.10 -9.42 19.83
C PRO A 749 38.04 -10.64 19.98
N GLN A 750 38.95 -10.82 19.02
CA GLN A 750 40.08 -11.72 19.18
C GLN A 750 41.00 -11.24 20.29
#